data_307e7327bbf95b51abb6043163336372
#
_entry.id   307e7327bbf95b51abb6043163336372
#
_cell.length_a   1.000
_cell.length_b   1.000
_cell.length_c   1.000
_cell.angle_alpha   90.00
_cell.angle_beta   90.00
_cell.angle_gamma   90.00
#
_symmetry.space_group_name_H-M   'P 1'
#
loop_
_entity.id
_entity.type
_entity.pdbx_description
1 polymer ?
#
loop_
_entity_poly.entity_id
_entity_poly.type
_entity_poly.pdbx_seq_one_letter_code
_entity_poly.pdbx_strand_id
1 'polypeptide(L)'
;MAVYKDASEGSASDDFEGIEWRKYVKKRLLFIISILFLVTLLIPFRGKAAEIDSRIEQYNGRLEIHQDNTATFIEEVTYVYDDPYNGQYITLGRAGKVPSNFQIESNPLVEIETNGTKELQSIEEVPIENGKKLKIYNSGNSGDRVKIKITWQLKNLLFLYPDVAELNWIPISDWEVEMDHVSFVVTSQPDSSARLVAHTGFFKKDPEVKRIENGFEVTLDSLGAKHHFELHGIWDRSLFSQSLTNDGGITNRRDSFEKQEQDIARKTVFYQSLVYKILPVVFLVIFVISIYYLIRYFKTTRQKTSFSDRARLYEVPQDLQPMLVALNIYDVDIEKVGPVQGKKGRLLFSNLIQATLLDLVDRGNLKYVTEGQSHRLEIVDYEGMAGFELTFVEMVFGDKSSVEPDTMFSAYQIDKKILKGVKDKDDEAEVRKEGSDKRYRFIKDLRKLSNDIKEEEQRLGLHPHFRSLNKEEEKMRNRGCLLYLLVFLLLMFSLIGFGFLFREFFWQYSLGFLLVLIIGIPLNAFVTKRSDNLLNEDYINEVVEWRSFANMLRDIAKFDKTEVEGVILWNRLLVYATLFGYAKRVSKVMKVQDIHLENKELERFVLTDQSLHFAGGVNLLNSYVQTASSASTFSISSGSDSGGFDGGGFSGGGGGGGGGSF
;
A
#
# COMPACT_ATOMS: atom_id res chain seq x y z
N MET A 1 25.61 -37.40 38.34
CA MET A 1 25.72 -35.97 38.05
C MET A 1 25.95 -35.81 36.55
N ALA A 2 24.90 -35.68 35.77
CA ALA A 2 24.96 -35.45 34.34
C ALA A 2 23.84 -34.45 34.01
N VAL A 3 24.25 -33.28 33.53
CA VAL A 3 23.45 -32.12 33.22
C VAL A 3 22.63 -32.40 31.97
N TYR A 4 21.31 -32.50 32.10
CA TYR A 4 20.39 -32.43 30.96
C TYR A 4 20.23 -30.96 30.53
N LYS A 5 20.68 -30.67 29.36
CA LYS A 5 20.36 -29.41 28.64
C LYS A 5 18.95 -29.54 28.05
N ASP A 6 18.02 -28.78 28.59
CA ASP A 6 16.72 -28.56 27.98
C ASP A 6 16.90 -27.88 26.63
N ALA A 7 16.65 -28.61 25.56
CA ALA A 7 16.39 -28.04 24.25
C ALA A 7 14.88 -27.84 24.13
N SER A 8 14.43 -26.61 24.29
CA SER A 8 13.05 -26.18 23.97
C SER A 8 12.81 -26.33 22.49
N GLU A 9 12.37 -27.50 22.04
CA GLU A 9 11.76 -27.68 20.72
C GLU A 9 10.38 -27.05 20.74
N GLY A 10 10.30 -25.80 20.24
CA GLY A 10 9.05 -25.16 19.87
C GLY A 10 8.30 -26.05 18.89
N SER A 11 7.03 -26.31 19.17
CA SER A 11 6.20 -27.21 18.36
C SER A 11 6.11 -26.71 16.91
N ALA A 12 6.43 -27.54 15.95
CA ALA A 12 6.38 -27.25 14.52
C ALA A 12 4.97 -26.81 14.03
N SER A 13 3.92 -27.01 14.84
CA SER A 13 2.55 -26.53 14.56
C SER A 13 2.34 -25.05 14.89
N ASP A 14 2.98 -24.55 15.94
CA ASP A 14 2.92 -23.12 16.31
C ASP A 14 3.78 -22.29 15.35
N ASP A 15 4.89 -22.86 14.88
CA ASP A 15 5.71 -22.26 13.84
C ASP A 15 4.99 -22.20 12.48
N PHE A 16 4.15 -23.20 12.13
CA PHE A 16 3.38 -23.20 10.89
C PHE A 16 2.24 -22.16 10.93
N GLU A 17 1.57 -21.98 12.06
CA GLU A 17 0.57 -20.89 12.22
C GLU A 17 1.22 -19.52 12.11
N GLY A 18 2.40 -19.36 12.70
CA GLY A 18 3.21 -18.15 12.59
C GLY A 18 3.72 -17.90 11.16
N ILE A 19 4.10 -18.96 10.44
CA ILE A 19 4.70 -18.85 9.10
C ILE A 19 3.67 -18.49 8.03
N GLU A 20 2.47 -19.06 8.03
CA GLU A 20 1.43 -18.72 7.06
C GLU A 20 0.73 -17.40 7.36
N TRP A 21 0.48 -17.11 8.62
CA TRP A 21 0.02 -15.78 9.03
C TRP A 21 1.07 -14.72 8.67
N ARG A 22 2.36 -15.03 8.89
CA ARG A 22 3.49 -14.19 8.45
C ARG A 22 3.57 -14.09 6.91
N LYS A 23 3.28 -15.15 6.15
CA LYS A 23 3.24 -15.10 4.66
C LYS A 23 2.04 -14.32 4.15
N TYR A 24 0.87 -14.46 4.74
CA TYR A 24 -0.33 -13.71 4.39
C TYR A 24 -0.20 -12.23 4.77
N VAL A 25 0.30 -11.96 5.97
CA VAL A 25 0.66 -10.62 6.42
C VAL A 25 1.81 -10.06 5.58
N LYS A 26 2.85 -10.87 5.25
CA LYS A 26 3.92 -10.45 4.33
C LYS A 26 3.41 -10.12 2.93
N LYS A 27 2.51 -10.91 2.33
CA LYS A 27 1.95 -10.59 1.01
C LYS A 27 1.14 -9.29 1.03
N ARG A 28 0.34 -9.07 2.07
CA ARG A 28 -0.40 -7.81 2.25
C ARG A 28 0.50 -6.65 2.68
N LEU A 29 1.49 -6.91 3.51
CA LEU A 29 2.53 -5.93 3.87
C LEU A 29 3.37 -5.56 2.63
N LEU A 30 3.73 -6.52 1.78
CA LEU A 30 4.39 -6.27 0.49
C LEU A 30 3.49 -5.49 -0.47
N PHE A 31 2.19 -5.77 -0.52
CA PHE A 31 1.22 -4.99 -1.30
C PHE A 31 1.10 -3.55 -0.78
N ILE A 32 1.13 -3.37 0.54
CA ILE A 32 1.12 -2.04 1.18
C ILE A 32 2.44 -1.33 0.98
N ILE A 33 3.56 -2.04 1.16
CA ILE A 33 4.90 -1.51 0.85
C ILE A 33 4.97 -1.15 -0.64
N SER A 34 4.35 -1.92 -1.53
CA SER A 34 4.25 -1.60 -2.97
C SER A 34 3.38 -0.38 -3.22
N ILE A 35 2.28 -0.20 -2.49
CA ILE A 35 1.45 1.03 -2.55
C ILE A 35 2.21 2.20 -1.92
N LEU A 36 2.87 2.02 -0.78
CA LEU A 36 3.74 3.05 -0.18
C LEU A 36 4.89 3.40 -1.12
N PHE A 37 5.52 2.41 -1.74
CA PHE A 37 6.56 2.58 -2.73
C PHE A 37 6.03 3.23 -4.02
N LEU A 38 4.81 2.90 -4.45
CA LEU A 38 4.15 3.58 -5.57
C LEU A 38 3.79 5.03 -5.21
N VAL A 39 3.35 5.28 -3.99
CA VAL A 39 3.11 6.64 -3.46
C VAL A 39 4.41 7.41 -3.29
N THR A 40 5.52 6.77 -2.86
CA THR A 40 6.85 7.40 -2.83
C THR A 40 7.43 7.61 -4.23
N LEU A 41 7.10 6.77 -5.21
CA LEU A 41 7.42 6.99 -6.63
C LEU A 41 6.58 8.10 -7.27
N LEU A 42 5.38 8.35 -6.75
CA LEU A 42 4.50 9.46 -7.15
C LEU A 42 4.88 10.78 -6.45
N ILE A 43 5.66 10.74 -5.37
CA ILE A 43 6.39 11.93 -4.89
C ILE A 43 7.45 12.19 -5.96
N PRO A 44 7.40 13.32 -6.67
CA PRO A 44 8.45 13.62 -7.63
C PRO A 44 9.77 13.67 -6.85
N PHE A 45 10.52 12.58 -6.89
CA PHE A 45 11.95 12.67 -6.77
C PHE A 45 12.35 13.51 -7.99
N ARG A 46 12.32 14.84 -7.82
CA ARG A 46 13.12 15.68 -8.67
C ARG A 46 14.53 15.17 -8.43
N GLY A 47 15.05 14.43 -9.39
CA GLY A 47 16.48 14.26 -9.49
C GLY A 47 17.01 15.69 -9.42
N LYS A 48 17.67 16.06 -8.33
CA LYS A 48 18.50 17.24 -8.29
C LYS A 48 19.55 16.99 -9.38
N ALA A 49 19.35 17.54 -10.57
CA ALA A 49 20.51 18.01 -11.31
C ALA A 49 21.27 18.84 -10.26
N ALA A 50 22.57 18.65 -10.13
CA ALA A 50 23.35 19.19 -9.03
C ALA A 50 23.01 20.67 -8.78
N GLU A 51 21.97 20.92 -8.01
CA GLU A 51 21.57 22.21 -7.52
C GLU A 51 22.58 22.51 -6.42
N ILE A 52 23.32 23.61 -6.54
CA ILE A 52 24.27 24.07 -5.54
C ILE A 52 23.48 24.24 -4.23
N ASP A 53 23.90 23.54 -3.18
CA ASP A 53 23.23 23.64 -1.89
C ASP A 53 23.56 25.01 -1.27
N SER A 54 22.53 25.83 -1.20
CA SER A 54 22.63 27.21 -0.72
C SER A 54 21.27 27.67 -0.17
N ARG A 55 21.29 28.69 0.68
CA ARG A 55 20.09 29.35 1.21
C ARG A 55 20.29 30.86 1.20
N ILE A 56 19.19 31.58 1.11
CA ILE A 56 19.20 33.05 1.31
C ILE A 56 18.87 33.32 2.76
N GLU A 57 19.87 33.77 3.51
CA GLU A 57 19.71 34.10 4.90
C GLU A 57 18.85 35.36 5.09
N GLN A 58 18.99 36.32 4.17
CA GLN A 58 18.28 37.59 4.24
C GLN A 58 18.03 38.15 2.84
N TYR A 59 16.78 38.56 2.57
CA TYR A 59 16.39 39.35 1.43
C TYR A 59 15.84 40.72 1.88
N ASN A 60 16.48 41.84 1.47
CA ASN A 60 16.02 43.18 1.74
C ASN A 60 15.68 43.87 0.44
N GLY A 61 14.39 44.20 0.24
CA GLY A 61 13.91 45.01 -0.87
C GLY A 61 13.62 46.44 -0.42
N ARG A 62 13.98 47.42 -1.22
CA ARG A 62 13.56 48.82 -1.03
C ARG A 62 13.06 49.37 -2.35
N LEU A 63 11.81 49.81 -2.37
CA LEU A 63 11.18 50.44 -3.53
C LEU A 63 10.91 51.91 -3.19
N GLU A 64 11.55 52.83 -3.92
CA GLU A 64 11.36 54.28 -3.80
C GLU A 64 10.55 54.78 -5.01
N ILE A 65 9.32 55.23 -4.79
CA ILE A 65 8.40 55.67 -5.80
C ILE A 65 8.48 57.19 -5.98
N HIS A 66 8.72 57.65 -7.22
CA HIS A 66 8.89 59.06 -7.56
C HIS A 66 7.63 59.63 -8.26
N GLN A 67 7.53 61.01 -8.25
CA GLN A 67 6.37 61.74 -8.78
C GLN A 67 6.16 61.59 -10.28
N ASP A 68 7.19 61.24 -11.03
CA ASP A 68 7.17 61.03 -12.48
C ASP A 68 6.85 59.62 -12.89
N ASN A 69 6.33 58.79 -11.96
CA ASN A 69 6.06 57.36 -12.13
C ASN A 69 7.31 56.55 -12.48
N THR A 70 8.49 57.07 -12.13
CA THR A 70 9.72 56.27 -12.04
C THR A 70 9.85 55.67 -10.63
N ALA A 71 10.64 54.62 -10.48
CA ALA A 71 10.94 54.07 -9.19
C ALA A 71 12.40 53.55 -9.14
N THR A 72 13.03 53.67 -7.98
CA THR A 72 14.31 53.02 -7.69
C THR A 72 14.05 51.80 -6.84
N PHE A 73 14.40 50.65 -7.38
CA PHE A 73 14.30 49.37 -6.65
C PHE A 73 15.70 48.90 -6.25
N ILE A 74 15.94 48.77 -4.95
CA ILE A 74 17.18 48.24 -4.40
C ILE A 74 16.85 46.88 -3.78
N GLU A 75 17.48 45.86 -4.30
CA GLU A 75 17.44 44.54 -3.69
C GLU A 75 18.82 44.16 -3.14
N GLU A 76 18.83 43.65 -1.91
CA GLU A 76 20.01 43.16 -1.25
C GLU A 76 19.75 41.73 -0.78
N VAL A 77 20.54 40.79 -1.32
CA VAL A 77 20.39 39.34 -1.10
C VAL A 77 21.63 38.78 -0.47
N THR A 78 21.51 38.08 0.64
CA THR A 78 22.61 37.42 1.32
C THR A 78 22.51 35.93 1.19
N TYR A 79 23.35 35.35 0.37
CA TYR A 79 23.48 33.89 0.19
C TYR A 79 24.44 33.31 1.25
N VAL A 80 24.15 32.09 1.68
CA VAL A 80 25.05 31.20 2.43
C VAL A 80 25.16 29.90 1.68
N TYR A 81 26.38 29.52 1.36
CA TYR A 81 26.67 28.36 0.53
C TYR A 81 27.14 27.18 1.36
N ASP A 82 26.56 26.01 1.08
CA ASP A 82 27.00 24.74 1.65
C ASP A 82 27.81 23.91 0.64
N ASP A 83 27.80 24.31 -0.66
CA ASP A 83 28.58 23.73 -1.77
C ASP A 83 29.43 24.79 -2.47
N PRO A 84 30.51 24.42 -3.20
CA PRO A 84 31.22 25.32 -4.11
C PRO A 84 30.30 25.81 -5.23
N TYR A 85 30.49 27.06 -5.66
CA TYR A 85 29.68 27.72 -6.69
C TYR A 85 30.55 28.49 -7.71
N ASN A 86 30.01 28.77 -8.90
CA ASN A 86 30.69 29.54 -9.92
C ASN A 86 30.11 30.95 -10.09
N GLY A 87 28.91 31.18 -9.61
CA GLY A 87 28.26 32.48 -9.71
C GLY A 87 26.80 32.46 -9.31
N GLN A 88 26.16 33.61 -9.47
CA GLN A 88 24.74 33.82 -9.19
C GLN A 88 24.06 34.41 -10.43
N TYR A 89 22.77 34.17 -10.53
CA TYR A 89 21.93 34.93 -11.44
C TYR A 89 20.75 35.53 -10.69
N ILE A 90 20.38 36.75 -11.04
CA ILE A 90 19.22 37.44 -10.51
C ILE A 90 18.41 37.99 -11.68
N THR A 91 17.12 37.76 -11.64
CA THR A 91 16.18 38.23 -12.68
C THR A 91 15.20 39.21 -12.09
N LEU A 92 14.88 40.26 -12.85
CA LEU A 92 13.79 41.15 -12.53
C LEU A 92 12.87 41.25 -13.73
N GLY A 93 11.54 41.09 -13.52
CA GLY A 93 10.59 41.01 -14.65
C GLY A 93 9.23 41.64 -14.35
N ARG A 94 8.35 41.49 -15.32
CA ARG A 94 7.00 42.07 -15.37
C ARG A 94 5.95 41.18 -14.70
N ALA A 95 6.28 40.59 -13.54
CA ALA A 95 5.31 39.80 -12.81
C ALA A 95 4.32 40.69 -12.03
N GLY A 96 3.08 40.21 -11.93
CA GLY A 96 1.98 40.98 -11.39
C GLY A 96 1.15 41.68 -12.50
N LYS A 97 0.39 42.67 -12.11
CA LYS A 97 -0.33 43.53 -13.03
C LYS A 97 0.43 44.86 -13.11
N VAL A 98 1.30 44.98 -14.09
CA VAL A 98 2.04 46.21 -14.36
C VAL A 98 1.61 46.81 -15.68
N PRO A 99 1.71 48.18 -15.88
CA PRO A 99 1.37 48.83 -17.12
C PRO A 99 2.08 48.25 -18.35
N SER A 100 1.45 48.30 -19.52
CA SER A 100 2.04 47.77 -20.76
C SER A 100 3.35 48.46 -21.16
N ASN A 101 3.53 49.70 -20.74
CA ASN A 101 4.69 50.55 -20.95
C ASN A 101 5.71 50.50 -19.80
N PHE A 102 5.55 49.60 -18.84
CA PHE A 102 6.53 49.35 -17.77
C PHE A 102 7.88 48.95 -18.38
N GLN A 103 8.96 49.55 -17.86
CA GLN A 103 10.33 49.31 -18.33
C GLN A 103 11.29 49.15 -17.17
N ILE A 104 12.25 48.27 -17.34
CA ILE A 104 13.42 48.09 -16.47
C ILE A 104 14.61 48.67 -17.24
N GLU A 105 15.31 49.69 -16.70
CA GLU A 105 16.45 50.26 -17.40
C GLU A 105 17.64 49.32 -17.42
N SER A 106 18.51 49.50 -18.43
CA SER A 106 19.74 48.70 -18.57
C SER A 106 20.85 49.23 -17.65
N ASN A 107 21.84 48.36 -17.41
CA ASN A 107 23.00 48.65 -16.62
C ASN A 107 22.70 49.03 -15.16
N PRO A 108 21.99 48.15 -14.40
CA PRO A 108 21.79 48.40 -12.99
C PRO A 108 23.14 48.44 -12.24
N LEU A 109 23.19 49.24 -11.15
CA LEU A 109 24.36 49.23 -10.30
C LEU A 109 24.39 47.97 -9.43
N VAL A 110 25.50 47.21 -9.49
CA VAL A 110 25.66 45.97 -8.73
C VAL A 110 26.89 46.10 -7.81
N GLU A 111 26.70 45.80 -6.55
CA GLU A 111 27.77 45.71 -5.54
C GLU A 111 27.78 44.29 -4.99
N ILE A 112 28.98 43.70 -4.84
CA ILE A 112 29.16 42.34 -4.35
C ILE A 112 30.18 42.34 -3.22
N GLU A 113 29.85 41.59 -2.21
CA GLU A 113 30.70 41.41 -1.03
C GLU A 113 30.73 39.92 -0.65
N THR A 114 31.94 39.33 -0.63
CA THR A 114 32.13 37.94 -0.21
C THR A 114 32.90 37.93 1.11
N ASN A 115 32.30 37.35 2.15
CA ASN A 115 32.86 37.26 3.50
C ASN A 115 33.34 38.62 4.06
N GLY A 116 32.60 39.70 3.79
CA GLY A 116 32.92 41.06 4.22
C GLY A 116 33.89 41.83 3.33
N THR A 117 34.37 41.22 2.22
CA THR A 117 35.27 41.86 1.30
C THR A 117 34.54 42.23 0.02
N LYS A 118 34.62 43.52 -0.40
CA LYS A 118 34.04 43.98 -1.66
C LYS A 118 34.93 43.54 -2.81
N GLU A 119 34.29 42.99 -3.84
CA GLU A 119 34.97 42.46 -5.05
C GLU A 119 34.36 43.04 -6.31
N LEU A 120 35.23 43.28 -7.33
CA LEU A 120 34.81 43.65 -8.65
C LEU A 120 34.63 42.34 -9.43
N GLN A 121 33.40 42.04 -9.84
CA GLN A 121 33.08 40.83 -10.57
C GLN A 121 32.60 41.13 -11.99
N SER A 122 32.73 40.15 -12.86
CA SER A 122 32.18 40.21 -14.22
C SER A 122 30.68 40.01 -14.18
N ILE A 123 29.92 40.91 -14.79
CA ILE A 123 28.47 40.91 -14.85
C ILE A 123 28.03 40.92 -16.28
N GLU A 124 27.15 39.99 -16.64
CA GLU A 124 26.53 39.90 -17.95
C GLU A 124 25.01 40.16 -17.81
N GLU A 125 24.51 41.20 -18.51
CA GLU A 125 23.07 41.47 -18.61
C GLU A 125 22.51 40.74 -19.83
N VAL A 126 21.58 39.77 -19.56
CA VAL A 126 20.93 38.97 -20.58
C VAL A 126 19.46 39.39 -20.66
N PRO A 127 18.97 39.86 -21.80
CA PRO A 127 17.55 40.17 -21.98
C PRO A 127 16.74 38.88 -21.97
N ILE A 128 15.63 38.88 -21.25
CA ILE A 128 14.64 37.79 -21.22
C ILE A 128 13.29 38.34 -21.72
N GLU A 129 12.37 37.48 -22.12
CA GLU A 129 11.09 37.86 -22.76
C GLU A 129 10.29 38.92 -21.96
N ASN A 130 10.29 38.79 -20.64
CA ASN A 130 9.50 39.68 -19.75
C ASN A 130 10.37 40.39 -18.71
N GLY A 131 11.62 40.71 -19.02
CA GLY A 131 12.49 41.37 -18.04
C GLY A 131 13.97 41.28 -18.39
N LYS A 132 14.80 41.29 -17.36
CA LYS A 132 16.25 41.23 -17.43
C LYS A 132 16.82 40.20 -16.47
N LYS A 133 17.87 39.52 -16.90
CA LYS A 133 18.65 38.56 -16.12
C LYS A 133 20.08 39.07 -16.01
N LEU A 134 20.55 39.20 -14.77
CA LEU A 134 21.97 39.44 -14.49
C LEU A 134 22.65 38.12 -14.18
N LYS A 135 23.72 37.81 -14.87
CA LYS A 135 24.66 36.74 -14.55
C LYS A 135 25.85 37.36 -13.87
N ILE A 136 26.15 36.95 -12.66
CA ILE A 136 27.24 37.42 -11.84
C ILE A 136 28.24 36.31 -11.70
N TYR A 137 29.44 36.47 -12.29
CA TYR A 137 30.51 35.49 -12.24
C TYR A 137 31.33 35.70 -10.97
N ASN A 138 30.92 35.09 -9.90
CA ASN A 138 31.52 35.17 -8.55
C ASN A 138 31.70 33.75 -8.03
N SER A 139 32.85 33.14 -8.28
CA SER A 139 33.12 31.76 -7.84
C SER A 139 33.64 31.74 -6.39
N GLY A 140 33.24 30.70 -5.66
CA GLY A 140 33.63 30.53 -4.26
C GLY A 140 33.46 29.09 -3.77
N ASN A 141 33.56 28.93 -2.45
CA ASN A 141 33.60 27.65 -1.79
C ASN A 141 32.42 27.48 -0.80
N SER A 142 32.25 26.25 -0.35
CA SER A 142 31.38 25.94 0.78
C SER A 142 31.76 26.77 2.02
N GLY A 143 30.77 27.31 2.71
CA GLY A 143 30.91 28.19 3.87
C GLY A 143 30.94 29.68 3.54
N ASP A 144 30.97 30.04 2.26
CA ASP A 144 30.99 31.46 1.88
C ASP A 144 29.65 32.14 2.12
N ARG A 145 29.70 33.41 2.52
CA ARG A 145 28.57 34.30 2.64
C ARG A 145 28.70 35.42 1.61
N VAL A 146 27.80 35.42 0.62
CA VAL A 146 27.82 36.37 -0.51
C VAL A 146 26.65 37.35 -0.36
N LYS A 147 26.97 38.61 -0.26
CA LYS A 147 25.99 39.69 -0.26
C LYS A 147 26.02 40.44 -1.59
N ILE A 148 24.88 40.46 -2.26
CA ILE A 148 24.67 41.09 -3.56
C ILE A 148 23.65 42.19 -3.39
N LYS A 149 24.01 43.42 -3.75
CA LYS A 149 23.11 44.56 -3.75
C LYS A 149 22.99 45.09 -5.17
N ILE A 150 21.75 45.16 -5.69
CA ILE A 150 21.44 45.62 -7.03
C ILE A 150 20.49 46.82 -6.93
N THR A 151 20.83 47.89 -7.66
CA THR A 151 19.97 49.07 -7.79
C THR A 151 19.41 49.15 -9.20
N TRP A 152 18.11 48.90 -9.32
CA TRP A 152 17.37 48.97 -10.57
C TRP A 152 16.66 50.29 -10.74
N GLN A 153 16.59 50.80 -11.96
CA GLN A 153 15.74 51.95 -12.31
C GLN A 153 14.55 51.46 -13.09
N LEU A 154 13.34 51.79 -12.61
CA LEU A 154 12.07 51.36 -13.16
C LEU A 154 11.30 52.56 -13.67
N LYS A 155 10.60 52.37 -14.82
CA LYS A 155 9.72 53.40 -15.39
C LYS A 155 8.31 52.84 -15.57
N ASN A 156 7.32 53.69 -15.31
CA ASN A 156 5.90 53.39 -15.46
C ASN A 156 5.48 52.15 -14.65
N LEU A 157 5.85 52.13 -13.39
CA LEU A 157 5.57 50.95 -12.48
C LEU A 157 4.09 50.94 -12.06
N LEU A 158 3.50 52.16 -11.87
CA LEU A 158 2.16 52.29 -11.33
C LEU A 158 1.14 52.52 -12.45
N PHE A 159 -0.04 51.90 -12.29
CA PHE A 159 -1.22 52.32 -13.05
C PHE A 159 -1.77 53.66 -12.49
N LEU A 160 -1.95 54.63 -13.33
CA LEU A 160 -2.52 55.91 -12.92
C LEU A 160 -4.03 55.93 -13.28
N TYR A 161 -4.84 56.17 -12.23
CA TYR A 161 -6.29 56.36 -12.31
C TYR A 161 -6.68 57.78 -11.96
N PRO A 162 -7.93 58.22 -12.14
CA PRO A 162 -8.33 59.60 -11.77
C PRO A 162 -8.17 59.94 -10.30
N ASP A 163 -8.29 58.93 -9.42
CA ASP A 163 -8.29 59.11 -7.96
C ASP A 163 -7.06 58.55 -7.27
N VAL A 164 -6.38 57.56 -7.85
CA VAL A 164 -5.22 56.87 -7.23
C VAL A 164 -4.18 56.46 -8.28
N ALA A 165 -2.96 56.21 -7.80
CA ALA A 165 -1.90 55.46 -8.45
C ALA A 165 -1.83 54.09 -7.79
N GLU A 166 -1.93 53.01 -8.57
CA GLU A 166 -1.97 51.65 -8.08
C GLU A 166 -0.69 50.88 -8.45
N LEU A 167 -0.06 50.28 -7.46
CA LEU A 167 1.01 49.27 -7.56
C LEU A 167 0.39 47.88 -7.47
N ASN A 168 0.64 47.03 -8.45
CA ASN A 168 0.37 45.57 -8.33
C ASN A 168 1.55 44.83 -8.95
N TRP A 169 2.52 44.51 -8.13
CA TRP A 169 3.81 44.01 -8.58
C TRP A 169 4.28 42.83 -7.72
N ILE A 170 4.93 41.85 -8.39
CA ILE A 170 5.50 40.67 -7.77
C ILE A 170 7.04 40.74 -7.90
N PRO A 171 7.76 41.37 -6.97
CA PRO A 171 9.22 41.51 -7.00
C PRO A 171 9.94 40.15 -6.80
N ILE A 172 9.32 39.20 -6.11
CA ILE A 172 9.89 37.86 -5.81
C ILE A 172 8.92 36.81 -6.30
N SER A 173 9.36 35.91 -7.22
CA SER A 173 8.51 34.82 -7.73
C SER A 173 9.25 33.51 -8.03
N ASP A 174 10.38 33.55 -8.75
CA ASP A 174 11.04 32.39 -9.31
C ASP A 174 12.41 32.10 -8.71
N TRP A 175 12.55 32.36 -7.43
CA TRP A 175 13.79 32.05 -6.71
C TRP A 175 13.91 30.55 -6.45
N GLU A 176 15.07 29.98 -6.79
CA GLU A 176 15.32 28.55 -6.68
C GLU A 176 15.56 28.09 -5.24
N VAL A 177 15.94 29.02 -4.36
CA VAL A 177 16.28 28.75 -2.96
C VAL A 177 15.31 29.41 -2.00
N GLU A 178 15.18 28.85 -0.81
CA GLU A 178 14.37 29.39 0.28
C GLU A 178 15.04 30.64 0.89
N MET A 179 14.23 31.61 1.30
CA MET A 179 14.66 32.82 2.02
C MET A 179 14.24 32.70 3.47
N ASP A 180 15.20 32.81 4.39
CA ASP A 180 14.93 32.70 5.83
C ASP A 180 14.23 33.96 6.39
N HIS A 181 14.61 35.16 5.90
CA HIS A 181 14.01 36.42 6.29
C HIS A 181 13.81 37.33 5.07
N VAL A 182 12.59 37.84 4.91
CA VAL A 182 12.27 38.82 3.87
C VAL A 182 11.81 40.12 4.53
N SER A 183 12.49 41.23 4.22
CA SER A 183 12.09 42.60 4.60
C SER A 183 11.96 43.43 3.32
N PHE A 184 10.87 44.16 3.21
CA PHE A 184 10.61 45.02 2.07
C PHE A 184 10.12 46.41 2.52
N VAL A 185 10.76 47.46 2.08
CA VAL A 185 10.39 48.86 2.41
C VAL A 185 9.90 49.54 1.13
N VAL A 186 8.69 50.06 1.18
CA VAL A 186 8.13 50.88 0.09
C VAL A 186 8.00 52.32 0.57
N THR A 187 8.71 53.23 -0.08
CA THR A 187 8.68 54.67 0.23
C THR A 187 8.12 55.48 -0.92
N SER A 188 7.43 56.55 -0.59
CA SER A 188 6.88 57.53 -1.54
C SER A 188 6.87 58.92 -0.88
N GLN A 189 6.30 59.94 -1.54
CA GLN A 189 5.92 61.13 -0.84
C GLN A 189 4.92 60.83 0.30
N PRO A 190 4.94 61.62 1.36
CA PRO A 190 4.02 61.40 2.49
C PRO A 190 2.56 61.40 2.01
N ASP A 191 1.86 60.31 2.29
CA ASP A 191 0.45 60.16 1.95
C ASP A 191 -0.28 59.39 3.07
N SER A 192 -1.10 60.11 3.82
CA SER A 192 -1.92 59.51 4.88
C SER A 192 -3.02 58.59 4.35
N SER A 193 -3.42 58.80 3.09
CA SER A 193 -4.47 58.02 2.39
C SER A 193 -3.94 56.77 1.70
N ALA A 194 -2.61 56.62 1.56
CA ALA A 194 -2.00 55.48 0.93
C ALA A 194 -2.31 54.19 1.70
N ARG A 195 -2.44 53.10 0.97
CA ARG A 195 -2.62 51.75 1.51
C ARG A 195 -1.72 50.78 0.79
N LEU A 196 -1.07 49.90 1.54
CA LEU A 196 -0.29 48.77 1.00
C LEU A 196 -0.74 47.50 1.68
N VAL A 197 -0.89 46.43 0.88
CA VAL A 197 -1.11 45.04 1.29
C VAL A 197 -0.04 44.21 0.62
N ALA A 198 0.31 43.08 1.25
CA ALA A 198 1.25 42.15 0.68
C ALA A 198 0.68 40.72 0.76
N HIS A 199 0.91 39.94 -0.27
CA HIS A 199 0.36 38.58 -0.38
C HIS A 199 1.44 37.54 -0.73
N THR A 200 1.33 36.35 -0.15
CA THR A 200 2.17 35.17 -0.45
C THR A 200 1.32 33.96 -0.90
N GLY A 201 0.02 34.18 -1.18
CA GLY A 201 -0.95 33.16 -1.56
C GLY A 201 -1.92 32.78 -0.43
N PHE A 202 -2.98 32.05 -0.77
CA PHE A 202 -4.12 31.81 0.12
C PHE A 202 -3.82 30.96 1.37
N PHE A 203 -2.73 30.20 1.37
CA PHE A 203 -2.48 29.16 2.39
C PHE A 203 -1.37 29.51 3.37
N LYS A 204 -0.62 30.57 3.13
CA LYS A 204 0.42 31.08 4.03
C LYS A 204 -0.10 32.19 4.92
N LYS A 205 0.65 32.46 5.98
CA LYS A 205 0.45 33.67 6.78
C LYS A 205 0.83 34.87 5.90
N ASP A 206 -0.08 35.84 5.81
CA ASP A 206 0.20 37.08 5.09
C ASP A 206 1.38 37.80 5.77
N PRO A 207 2.23 38.50 4.96
CA PRO A 207 3.29 39.34 5.49
C PRO A 207 2.74 40.43 6.43
N GLU A 208 3.52 40.78 7.42
CA GLU A 208 3.16 41.88 8.31
C GLU A 208 3.48 43.21 7.62
N VAL A 209 2.47 44.06 7.41
CA VAL A 209 2.62 45.41 6.83
C VAL A 209 2.47 46.45 7.89
N LYS A 210 3.52 47.23 8.13
CA LYS A 210 3.56 48.34 9.07
C LYS A 210 3.69 49.67 8.32
N ARG A 211 2.92 50.68 8.71
CA ARG A 211 3.13 52.06 8.22
C ARG A 211 4.34 52.65 8.91
N ILE A 212 5.23 53.28 8.15
CA ILE A 212 6.35 54.09 8.59
C ILE A 212 6.16 55.53 8.15
N GLU A 213 7.05 56.46 8.54
CA GLU A 213 6.91 57.88 8.32
C GLU A 213 6.62 58.24 6.85
N ASN A 214 7.37 57.68 5.90
CA ASN A 214 7.23 57.95 4.45
C ASN A 214 6.90 56.70 3.63
N GLY A 215 6.07 55.79 4.18
CA GLY A 215 5.72 54.60 3.45
C GLY A 215 5.31 53.39 4.30
N PHE A 216 5.79 52.24 3.91
CA PHE A 216 5.42 50.95 4.53
C PHE A 216 6.64 50.04 4.65
N GLU A 217 6.71 49.32 5.75
CA GLU A 217 7.61 48.19 5.96
C GLU A 217 6.80 46.89 5.92
N VAL A 218 7.28 45.93 5.17
CA VAL A 218 6.68 44.59 5.04
C VAL A 218 7.69 43.57 5.47
N THR A 219 7.31 42.70 6.41
CA THR A 219 8.19 41.63 6.92
C THR A 219 7.55 40.28 6.83
N LEU A 220 8.36 39.26 6.53
CA LEU A 220 7.96 37.85 6.45
C LEU A 220 9.08 36.97 7.02
N ASP A 221 8.72 36.04 7.90
CA ASP A 221 9.67 35.18 8.59
C ASP A 221 10.43 34.23 7.63
N SER A 222 9.75 33.71 6.60
CA SER A 222 10.39 32.92 5.54
C SER A 222 9.56 32.91 4.27
N LEU A 223 10.23 32.70 3.13
CA LEU A 223 9.58 32.50 1.83
C LEU A 223 10.25 31.29 1.13
N GLY A 224 9.47 30.23 0.89
CA GLY A 224 9.97 29.01 0.26
C GLY A 224 10.38 29.22 -1.20
N ALA A 225 11.24 28.34 -1.71
CA ALA A 225 11.64 28.34 -3.11
C ALA A 225 10.44 28.31 -4.05
N LYS A 226 10.49 29.11 -5.14
CA LYS A 226 9.42 29.24 -6.16
C LYS A 226 8.07 29.75 -5.63
N HIS A 227 8.06 30.37 -4.46
CA HIS A 227 6.91 31.09 -3.95
C HIS A 227 7.00 32.58 -4.36
N HIS A 228 5.83 33.19 -4.50
CA HIS A 228 5.76 34.59 -4.85
C HIS A 228 5.45 35.48 -3.65
N PHE A 229 5.95 36.70 -3.71
CA PHE A 229 5.65 37.79 -2.79
C PHE A 229 5.13 38.96 -3.65
N GLU A 230 3.86 39.31 -3.45
CA GLU A 230 3.14 40.35 -4.17
C GLU A 230 2.95 41.59 -3.30
N LEU A 231 3.17 42.72 -3.89
CA LEU A 231 2.85 44.04 -3.32
C LEU A 231 1.67 44.66 -4.06
N HIS A 232 0.60 44.96 -3.34
CA HIS A 232 -0.57 45.60 -3.90
C HIS A 232 -0.92 46.86 -3.07
N GLY A 233 -0.83 48.02 -3.70
CA GLY A 233 -0.99 49.28 -2.97
C GLY A 233 -1.55 50.40 -3.82
N ILE A 234 -2.09 51.42 -3.13
CA ILE A 234 -2.63 52.66 -3.75
C ILE A 234 -2.13 53.87 -3.02
N TRP A 235 -1.86 54.94 -3.77
CA TRP A 235 -1.48 56.26 -3.34
C TRP A 235 -2.40 57.32 -3.98
N ASP A 236 -2.50 58.50 -3.39
CA ASP A 236 -3.30 59.61 -3.95
C ASP A 236 -2.72 60.04 -5.30
N ARG A 237 -3.60 60.17 -6.31
CA ARG A 237 -3.22 60.56 -7.68
C ARG A 237 -2.51 61.92 -7.72
N SER A 238 -2.85 62.85 -6.79
CA SER A 238 -2.29 64.19 -6.75
C SER A 238 -0.79 64.23 -6.44
N LEU A 239 -0.22 63.15 -5.88
CA LEU A 239 1.22 63.04 -5.62
C LEU A 239 2.06 62.85 -6.87
N PHE A 240 1.41 62.50 -8.00
CA PHE A 240 2.08 62.21 -9.25
C PHE A 240 1.85 63.36 -10.26
N SER A 241 2.84 63.58 -11.10
CA SER A 241 2.80 64.68 -12.07
C SER A 241 1.50 64.68 -12.90
N GLN A 242 0.89 65.83 -13.00
CA GLN A 242 -0.36 66.02 -13.74
C GLN A 242 -0.19 65.88 -15.28
N SER A 243 1.06 65.94 -15.76
CA SER A 243 1.40 65.72 -17.18
C SER A 243 1.34 64.23 -17.58
N LEU A 244 1.30 63.32 -16.61
CA LEU A 244 1.17 61.90 -16.87
C LEU A 244 -0.26 61.51 -17.22
N THR A 245 -0.40 60.69 -18.24
CA THR A 245 -1.71 60.16 -18.67
C THR A 245 -2.20 59.04 -17.74
N ASN A 246 -3.52 58.97 -17.53
CA ASN A 246 -4.14 57.90 -16.76
C ASN A 246 -4.21 56.64 -17.65
N ASP A 247 -3.25 55.75 -17.54
CA ASP A 247 -3.14 54.48 -18.28
C ASP A 247 -3.89 53.32 -17.61
N GLY A 248 -4.30 53.48 -16.36
CA GLY A 248 -5.13 52.51 -15.61
C GLY A 248 -6.61 52.55 -15.95
N GLY A 249 -7.10 53.66 -16.63
CA GLY A 249 -8.49 53.82 -17.01
C GLY A 249 -9.11 55.13 -16.58
N ILE A 250 -10.39 55.33 -16.94
CA ILE A 250 -11.13 56.59 -16.73
C ILE A 250 -12.03 56.60 -15.47
N THR A 251 -12.12 55.48 -14.78
CA THR A 251 -12.97 55.28 -13.61
C THR A 251 -12.13 55.32 -12.33
N ASN A 252 -12.75 55.78 -11.23
CA ASN A 252 -12.12 55.72 -9.91
C ASN A 252 -11.82 54.31 -9.52
N ARG A 253 -10.67 54.07 -8.89
CA ARG A 253 -10.13 52.75 -8.59
C ARG A 253 -10.18 52.39 -7.09
N ARG A 254 -10.16 53.34 -6.20
CA ARG A 254 -10.05 53.15 -4.73
C ARG A 254 -11.11 52.14 -4.21
N ASP A 255 -12.39 52.35 -4.52
CA ASP A 255 -13.45 51.48 -4.00
C ASP A 255 -13.33 50.05 -4.55
N SER A 256 -12.92 49.91 -5.83
CA SER A 256 -12.73 48.59 -6.44
C SER A 256 -11.49 47.88 -5.89
N PHE A 257 -10.42 48.61 -5.53
CA PHE A 257 -9.26 48.07 -4.83
C PHE A 257 -9.68 47.54 -3.46
N GLU A 258 -10.37 48.31 -2.64
CA GLU A 258 -10.84 47.91 -1.31
C GLU A 258 -11.71 46.65 -1.37
N LYS A 259 -12.64 46.59 -2.36
CA LYS A 259 -13.47 45.43 -2.57
C LYS A 259 -12.66 44.20 -2.98
N GLN A 260 -11.67 44.35 -3.85
CA GLN A 260 -10.76 43.28 -4.29
C GLN A 260 -10.00 42.73 -3.11
N GLU A 261 -9.43 43.57 -2.25
CA GLU A 261 -8.68 43.12 -1.06
C GLU A 261 -9.56 42.44 -0.03
N GLN A 262 -10.79 42.94 0.18
CA GLN A 262 -11.78 42.23 1.01
C GLN A 262 -12.17 40.86 0.48
N ASP A 263 -12.29 40.74 -0.85
CA ASP A 263 -12.60 39.46 -1.47
C ASP A 263 -11.43 38.46 -1.37
N ILE A 264 -10.19 38.95 -1.53
CA ILE A 264 -8.99 38.14 -1.30
C ILE A 264 -8.94 37.66 0.15
N ALA A 265 -9.11 38.54 1.11
CA ALA A 265 -9.10 38.21 2.53
C ALA A 265 -10.20 37.18 2.90
N ARG A 266 -11.42 37.34 2.37
CA ARG A 266 -12.52 36.38 2.56
C ARG A 266 -12.20 35.01 1.97
N LYS A 267 -11.62 34.96 0.77
CA LYS A 267 -11.21 33.71 0.11
C LYS A 267 -10.09 33.03 0.90
N THR A 268 -9.11 33.79 1.38
CA THR A 268 -8.01 33.27 2.22
C THR A 268 -8.55 32.59 3.47
N VAL A 269 -9.42 33.28 4.23
CA VAL A 269 -10.06 32.70 5.43
C VAL A 269 -10.89 31.44 5.11
N PHE A 270 -11.63 31.47 3.99
CA PHE A 270 -12.43 30.33 3.56
C PHE A 270 -11.56 29.12 3.21
N TYR A 271 -10.55 29.28 2.35
CA TYR A 271 -9.67 28.18 1.93
C TYR A 271 -8.85 27.61 3.08
N GLN A 272 -8.30 28.48 3.93
CA GLN A 272 -7.61 28.04 5.15
C GLN A 272 -8.55 27.27 6.07
N SER A 273 -9.77 27.77 6.31
CA SER A 273 -10.76 27.07 7.14
C SER A 273 -11.17 25.73 6.54
N LEU A 274 -11.35 25.67 5.21
CA LEU A 274 -11.70 24.45 4.52
C LEU A 274 -10.63 23.37 4.73
N VAL A 275 -9.38 23.71 4.48
CA VAL A 275 -8.28 22.72 4.48
C VAL A 275 -7.83 22.37 5.91
N TYR A 276 -7.69 23.36 6.79
CA TYR A 276 -7.19 23.11 8.15
C TYR A 276 -8.25 22.62 9.14
N LYS A 277 -9.55 22.93 8.93
CA LYS A 277 -10.60 22.64 9.90
C LYS A 277 -11.69 21.74 9.32
N ILE A 278 -12.31 22.13 8.21
CA ILE A 278 -13.54 21.49 7.70
C ILE A 278 -13.23 20.08 7.16
N LEU A 279 -12.30 19.95 6.23
CA LEU A 279 -11.97 18.64 5.62
C LEU A 279 -11.50 17.60 6.64
N PRO A 280 -10.56 17.89 7.56
CA PRO A 280 -10.17 16.92 8.59
C PRO A 280 -11.33 16.48 9.47
N VAL A 281 -12.22 17.41 9.87
CA VAL A 281 -13.41 17.06 10.67
C VAL A 281 -14.38 16.18 9.88
N VAL A 282 -14.64 16.48 8.62
CA VAL A 282 -15.49 15.66 7.75
C VAL A 282 -14.93 14.25 7.61
N PHE A 283 -13.62 14.12 7.36
CA PHE A 283 -12.97 12.81 7.26
C PHE A 283 -13.06 12.03 8.57
N LEU A 284 -12.85 12.69 9.71
CA LEU A 284 -12.98 12.09 11.03
C LEU A 284 -14.41 11.58 11.27
N VAL A 285 -15.43 12.37 10.93
CA VAL A 285 -16.85 11.99 11.11
C VAL A 285 -17.18 10.76 10.27
N ILE A 286 -16.78 10.75 8.98
CA ILE A 286 -17.02 9.60 8.10
C ILE A 286 -16.30 8.36 8.64
N PHE A 287 -15.06 8.51 9.12
CA PHE A 287 -14.28 7.45 9.71
C PHE A 287 -14.96 6.85 10.95
N VAL A 288 -15.44 7.70 11.87
CA VAL A 288 -16.16 7.27 13.09
C VAL A 288 -17.45 6.52 12.73
N ILE A 289 -18.22 7.00 11.74
CA ILE A 289 -19.41 6.32 11.25
C ILE A 289 -19.05 4.95 10.67
N SER A 290 -17.97 4.86 9.89
CA SER A 290 -17.47 3.59 9.35
C SER A 290 -17.16 2.59 10.48
N ILE A 291 -16.39 3.01 11.47
CA ILE A 291 -16.03 2.18 12.63
C ILE A 291 -17.28 1.76 13.42
N TYR A 292 -18.27 2.64 13.58
CA TYR A 292 -19.54 2.30 14.21
C TYR A 292 -20.27 1.13 13.50
N TYR A 293 -20.38 1.17 12.16
CA TYR A 293 -20.98 0.07 11.40
C TYR A 293 -20.18 -1.24 11.54
N LEU A 294 -18.85 -1.17 11.53
CA LEU A 294 -18.01 -2.35 11.70
C LEU A 294 -18.10 -2.93 13.12
N ILE A 295 -18.16 -2.09 14.16
CA ILE A 295 -18.39 -2.55 15.54
C ILE A 295 -19.76 -3.23 15.66
N ARG A 296 -20.81 -2.65 15.07
CA ARG A 296 -22.13 -3.30 15.02
C ARG A 296 -22.07 -4.65 14.33
N TYR A 297 -21.42 -4.73 13.17
CA TYR A 297 -21.20 -5.98 12.46
C TYR A 297 -20.49 -7.03 13.35
N PHE A 298 -19.43 -6.66 14.06
CA PHE A 298 -18.73 -7.58 14.96
C PHE A 298 -19.59 -8.03 16.16
N LYS A 299 -20.43 -7.15 16.67
CA LYS A 299 -21.35 -7.52 17.75
C LYS A 299 -22.44 -8.49 17.29
N THR A 300 -23.04 -8.25 16.13
CA THR A 300 -24.10 -9.11 15.57
C THR A 300 -23.57 -10.46 15.10
N THR A 301 -22.36 -10.53 14.59
CA THR A 301 -21.73 -11.79 14.16
C THR A 301 -21.00 -12.53 15.29
N ARG A 302 -21.06 -12.03 16.54
CA ARG A 302 -20.39 -12.69 17.67
C ARG A 302 -21.10 -13.99 18.03
N GLN A 303 -20.41 -15.11 17.85
CA GLN A 303 -20.88 -16.43 18.22
C GLN A 303 -20.40 -16.80 19.62
N LYS A 304 -21.30 -17.37 20.41
CA LYS A 304 -20.98 -17.92 21.75
C LYS A 304 -20.81 -19.42 21.60
N THR A 305 -19.73 -19.96 22.11
CA THR A 305 -19.49 -21.40 22.19
C THR A 305 -19.62 -21.83 23.66
N SER A 306 -20.21 -22.99 23.87
CA SER A 306 -20.39 -23.56 25.22
C SER A 306 -19.11 -24.13 25.82
N PHE A 307 -18.11 -24.37 24.99
CA PHE A 307 -16.85 -25.03 25.37
C PHE A 307 -15.66 -24.10 25.26
N SER A 308 -14.65 -24.38 26.11
CA SER A 308 -13.35 -23.71 25.99
C SER A 308 -12.63 -24.12 24.70
N ASP A 309 -11.91 -23.21 24.06
CA ASP A 309 -11.04 -23.48 22.92
C ASP A 309 -9.92 -24.50 23.22
N ARG A 310 -9.67 -24.82 24.50
CA ARG A 310 -8.69 -25.80 24.99
C ARG A 310 -9.32 -27.11 25.46
N ALA A 311 -10.63 -27.28 25.29
CA ALA A 311 -11.30 -28.53 25.65
C ALA A 311 -10.68 -29.70 24.87
N ARG A 312 -10.67 -30.87 25.49
CA ARG A 312 -10.26 -32.14 24.89
C ARG A 312 -11.43 -33.11 24.95
N LEU A 313 -11.66 -33.81 23.84
CA LEU A 313 -12.64 -34.89 23.76
C LEU A 313 -11.85 -36.19 23.44
N TYR A 314 -12.07 -37.24 24.20
CA TYR A 314 -11.32 -38.48 24.09
C TYR A 314 -12.00 -39.50 23.17
N GLU A 315 -13.23 -39.23 22.77
CA GLU A 315 -13.99 -40.08 21.88
C GLU A 315 -14.13 -39.40 20.51
N VAL A 316 -14.26 -40.19 19.47
CA VAL A 316 -14.57 -39.69 18.12
C VAL A 316 -15.99 -39.11 18.14
N PRO A 317 -16.20 -37.84 17.76
CA PRO A 317 -17.49 -37.19 17.89
C PRO A 317 -18.61 -37.86 17.06
N GLN A 318 -18.26 -38.28 15.85
CA GLN A 318 -19.16 -38.95 14.90
C GLN A 318 -18.35 -39.92 14.04
N ASP A 319 -18.94 -41.09 13.73
CA ASP A 319 -18.26 -42.05 12.84
C ASP A 319 -18.48 -41.68 11.37
N LEU A 320 -17.76 -40.64 10.93
CA LEU A 320 -17.78 -40.13 9.57
C LEU A 320 -16.47 -40.46 8.83
N GLN A 321 -16.54 -40.67 7.54
CA GLN A 321 -15.33 -40.84 6.72
C GLN A 321 -14.52 -39.53 6.67
N PRO A 322 -13.19 -39.58 6.51
CA PRO A 322 -12.32 -38.41 6.52
C PRO A 322 -12.73 -37.28 5.55
N MET A 323 -13.21 -37.63 4.35
CA MET A 323 -13.67 -36.64 3.37
C MET A 323 -14.92 -35.91 3.84
N LEU A 324 -15.87 -36.62 4.45
CA LEU A 324 -17.08 -36.01 5.01
C LEU A 324 -16.73 -35.07 6.19
N VAL A 325 -15.81 -35.48 7.07
CA VAL A 325 -15.32 -34.60 8.15
C VAL A 325 -14.67 -33.35 7.56
N ALA A 326 -13.84 -33.48 6.53
CA ALA A 326 -13.14 -32.36 5.93
C ALA A 326 -14.12 -31.37 5.26
N LEU A 327 -15.09 -31.86 4.48
CA LEU A 327 -16.01 -31.00 3.75
C LEU A 327 -17.10 -30.45 4.66
N ASN A 328 -17.77 -31.30 5.43
CA ASN A 328 -18.93 -30.91 6.24
C ASN A 328 -18.54 -30.12 7.51
N ILE A 329 -17.59 -30.63 8.30
CA ILE A 329 -17.21 -30.02 9.58
C ILE A 329 -16.22 -28.86 9.41
N TYR A 330 -15.32 -28.94 8.42
CA TYR A 330 -14.28 -27.93 8.22
C TYR A 330 -14.48 -27.08 6.97
N ASP A 331 -15.53 -27.35 6.17
CA ASP A 331 -15.87 -26.64 4.93
C ASP A 331 -14.66 -26.57 3.95
N VAL A 332 -14.01 -27.71 3.77
CA VAL A 332 -12.92 -27.84 2.81
C VAL A 332 -13.50 -27.81 1.41
N ASP A 333 -12.97 -26.92 0.56
CA ASP A 333 -13.30 -26.91 -0.86
C ASP A 333 -12.28 -27.79 -1.60
N ILE A 334 -12.67 -29.04 -1.88
CA ILE A 334 -11.81 -30.04 -2.52
C ILE A 334 -11.43 -29.65 -3.97
N GLU A 335 -12.22 -28.79 -4.63
CA GLU A 335 -11.92 -28.31 -5.98
C GLU A 335 -10.74 -27.32 -5.98
N LYS A 336 -10.43 -26.71 -4.83
CA LYS A 336 -9.28 -25.83 -4.65
C LYS A 336 -8.09 -26.61 -4.09
N VAL A 337 -7.33 -27.21 -4.98
CA VAL A 337 -6.10 -27.90 -4.59
C VAL A 337 -5.07 -26.88 -4.05
N GLY A 338 -4.76 -27.00 -2.79
CA GLY A 338 -3.82 -26.12 -2.11
C GLY A 338 -3.20 -26.78 -0.88
N PRO A 339 -2.11 -26.21 -0.35
CA PRO A 339 -1.41 -26.82 0.78
C PRO A 339 -2.23 -26.83 2.07
N VAL A 340 -3.13 -25.86 2.26
CA VAL A 340 -3.95 -25.72 3.48
C VAL A 340 -5.40 -25.43 3.12
N GLN A 341 -6.31 -26.15 3.71
CA GLN A 341 -7.76 -26.03 3.49
C GLN A 341 -8.53 -26.07 4.81
N GLY A 342 -9.79 -25.65 4.76
CA GLY A 342 -10.72 -25.68 5.89
C GLY A 342 -10.89 -24.33 6.60
N LYS A 343 -12.11 -24.04 7.11
CA LYS A 343 -12.46 -22.75 7.73
C LYS A 343 -12.07 -22.66 9.20
N LYS A 344 -12.31 -23.69 9.98
CA LYS A 344 -12.04 -23.71 11.44
C LYS A 344 -10.87 -24.59 11.84
N GLY A 345 -10.22 -25.20 10.88
CA GLY A 345 -9.05 -26.05 11.03
C GLY A 345 -8.11 -25.88 9.87
N ARG A 346 -6.91 -26.42 10.02
CA ARG A 346 -5.92 -26.46 8.94
C ARG A 346 -5.72 -27.88 8.51
N LEU A 347 -6.49 -28.28 7.50
CA LEU A 347 -6.35 -29.59 6.88
C LEU A 347 -5.46 -29.45 5.66
N LEU A 348 -4.41 -30.25 5.59
CA LEU A 348 -3.59 -30.35 4.39
C LEU A 348 -4.29 -31.29 3.41
N PHE A 349 -4.36 -30.92 2.13
CA PHE A 349 -4.91 -31.77 1.11
C PHE A 349 -4.22 -33.15 1.07
N SER A 350 -2.92 -33.19 1.26
CA SER A 350 -2.17 -34.44 1.36
C SER A 350 -2.61 -35.32 2.54
N ASN A 351 -2.91 -34.71 3.70
CA ASN A 351 -3.38 -35.46 4.85
C ASN A 351 -4.78 -36.02 4.65
N LEU A 352 -5.64 -35.29 3.95
CA LEU A 352 -6.99 -35.75 3.58
C LEU A 352 -6.92 -37.01 2.71
N ILE A 353 -6.10 -36.98 1.66
CA ILE A 353 -5.89 -38.12 0.77
C ILE A 353 -5.33 -39.32 1.55
N GLN A 354 -4.31 -39.10 2.38
CA GLN A 354 -3.72 -40.16 3.19
C GLN A 354 -4.70 -40.74 4.21
N ALA A 355 -5.49 -39.89 4.88
CA ALA A 355 -6.49 -40.35 5.85
C ALA A 355 -7.60 -41.17 5.17
N THR A 356 -8.00 -40.81 3.96
CA THR A 356 -8.99 -41.57 3.19
C THR A 356 -8.43 -42.94 2.77
N LEU A 357 -7.19 -43.00 2.32
CA LEU A 357 -6.53 -44.29 2.04
C LEU A 357 -6.42 -45.17 3.27
N LEU A 358 -6.06 -44.59 4.42
CA LEU A 358 -5.99 -45.30 5.70
C LEU A 358 -7.34 -45.82 6.16
N ASP A 359 -8.40 -45.03 5.96
CA ASP A 359 -9.76 -45.43 6.30
C ASP A 359 -10.21 -46.62 5.47
N LEU A 360 -9.90 -46.65 4.16
CA LEU A 360 -10.18 -47.76 3.28
C LEU A 360 -9.36 -49.02 3.64
N VAL A 361 -8.12 -48.84 4.15
CA VAL A 361 -7.32 -49.95 4.66
C VAL A 361 -7.89 -50.48 5.98
N ASP A 362 -8.32 -49.58 6.89
CA ASP A 362 -8.92 -49.97 8.17
C ASP A 362 -10.23 -50.76 7.95
N ARG A 363 -11.02 -50.40 6.98
CA ARG A 363 -12.26 -51.12 6.61
C ARG A 363 -12.03 -52.38 5.77
N GLY A 364 -10.80 -52.66 5.33
CA GLY A 364 -10.43 -53.84 4.55
C GLY A 364 -10.68 -53.73 3.04
N ASN A 365 -11.15 -52.61 2.53
CA ASN A 365 -11.37 -52.40 1.09
C ASN A 365 -10.04 -52.32 0.32
N LEU A 366 -9.00 -51.78 0.95
CA LEU A 366 -7.64 -51.73 0.42
C LEU A 366 -6.70 -52.57 1.29
N LYS A 367 -5.69 -53.16 0.66
CA LYS A 367 -4.64 -53.92 1.34
C LYS A 367 -3.28 -53.32 1.00
N TYR A 368 -2.42 -53.21 2.02
CA TYR A 368 -1.03 -52.85 1.87
C TYR A 368 -0.16 -54.07 1.72
N VAL A 369 0.57 -54.21 0.62
CA VAL A 369 1.44 -55.33 0.34
C VAL A 369 2.89 -54.87 0.25
N THR A 370 3.77 -55.58 0.98
CA THR A 370 5.23 -55.35 0.95
C THR A 370 5.91 -56.64 0.47
N GLU A 371 6.61 -56.54 -0.65
CA GLU A 371 7.42 -57.62 -1.24
C GLU A 371 8.85 -57.12 -1.42
N GLY A 372 9.72 -57.46 -0.47
CA GLY A 372 11.10 -56.93 -0.45
C GLY A 372 11.16 -55.43 -0.27
N GLN A 373 11.61 -54.67 -1.29
CA GLN A 373 11.65 -53.23 -1.29
C GLN A 373 10.46 -52.58 -2.01
N SER A 374 9.59 -53.37 -2.64
CA SER A 374 8.39 -52.87 -3.32
C SER A 374 7.25 -52.74 -2.33
N HIS A 375 6.56 -51.64 -2.39
CA HIS A 375 5.41 -51.26 -1.55
C HIS A 375 4.24 -50.88 -2.46
N ARG A 376 3.12 -51.58 -2.34
CA ARG A 376 1.95 -51.31 -3.17
C ARG A 376 0.65 -51.38 -2.37
N LEU A 377 -0.35 -50.62 -2.85
CA LEU A 377 -1.73 -50.75 -2.42
C LEU A 377 -2.48 -51.62 -3.46
N GLU A 378 -3.27 -52.53 -2.97
CA GLU A 378 -4.14 -53.41 -3.77
C GLU A 378 -5.60 -53.20 -3.37
N ILE A 379 -6.49 -53.20 -4.36
CA ILE A 379 -7.94 -53.19 -4.13
C ILE A 379 -8.35 -54.64 -3.78
N VAL A 380 -8.99 -54.78 -2.62
CA VAL A 380 -9.49 -56.08 -2.14
C VAL A 380 -10.93 -56.30 -2.68
N ASP A 381 -11.81 -55.35 -2.31
CA ASP A 381 -13.19 -55.32 -2.82
C ASP A 381 -13.74 -53.89 -2.78
N TYR A 382 -14.92 -53.71 -3.31
CA TYR A 382 -15.65 -52.46 -3.33
C TYR A 382 -16.87 -52.45 -2.40
N GLU A 383 -17.08 -53.52 -1.62
CA GLU A 383 -18.26 -53.68 -0.77
C GLU A 383 -18.21 -52.62 0.36
N GLY A 384 -19.34 -51.95 0.55
CA GLY A 384 -19.46 -50.90 1.61
C GLY A 384 -18.78 -49.57 1.29
N MET A 385 -18.15 -49.38 0.12
CA MET A 385 -17.67 -48.10 -0.33
C MET A 385 -18.82 -47.18 -0.72
N ALA A 386 -18.76 -45.91 -0.27
CA ALA A 386 -19.64 -44.84 -0.73
C ALA A 386 -19.29 -44.40 -2.16
N GLY A 387 -20.23 -43.76 -2.88
CA GLY A 387 -20.03 -43.34 -4.26
C GLY A 387 -18.80 -42.47 -4.46
N PHE A 388 -18.54 -41.54 -3.55
CA PHE A 388 -17.37 -40.68 -3.60
C PHE A 388 -16.05 -41.42 -3.35
N GLU A 389 -16.07 -42.52 -2.57
CA GLU A 389 -14.91 -43.36 -2.35
C GLU A 389 -14.53 -44.17 -3.58
N LEU A 390 -15.54 -44.63 -4.32
CA LEU A 390 -15.32 -45.28 -5.63
C LEU A 390 -14.66 -44.31 -6.61
N THR A 391 -15.17 -43.08 -6.71
CA THR A 391 -14.57 -42.03 -7.54
C THR A 391 -13.13 -41.69 -7.06
N PHE A 392 -12.88 -41.65 -5.78
CA PHE A 392 -11.56 -41.41 -5.23
C PHE A 392 -10.58 -42.56 -5.58
N VAL A 393 -11.01 -43.81 -5.43
CA VAL A 393 -10.20 -45.00 -5.80
C VAL A 393 -9.89 -44.99 -7.29
N GLU A 394 -10.89 -44.67 -8.17
CA GLU A 394 -10.67 -44.49 -9.61
C GLU A 394 -9.60 -43.41 -9.91
N MET A 395 -9.61 -42.30 -9.20
CA MET A 395 -8.58 -41.24 -9.34
C MET A 395 -7.19 -41.72 -8.95
N VAL A 396 -7.06 -42.49 -7.87
CA VAL A 396 -5.77 -42.99 -7.35
C VAL A 396 -5.20 -44.09 -8.21
N PHE A 397 -6.01 -45.09 -8.59
CA PHE A 397 -5.59 -46.33 -9.21
C PHE A 397 -5.69 -46.27 -10.77
N GLY A 398 -6.58 -45.41 -11.33
CA GLY A 398 -6.94 -45.49 -12.74
C GLY A 398 -7.59 -46.84 -13.06
N ASP A 399 -7.12 -47.49 -14.12
CA ASP A 399 -7.63 -48.80 -14.56
C ASP A 399 -6.88 -49.98 -13.88
N LYS A 400 -6.05 -49.75 -12.85
CA LYS A 400 -5.22 -50.77 -12.21
C LYS A 400 -5.87 -51.24 -10.92
N SER A 401 -5.67 -52.53 -10.60
CA SER A 401 -6.06 -53.12 -9.29
C SER A 401 -4.98 -52.93 -8.20
N SER A 402 -3.78 -52.49 -8.57
CA SER A 402 -2.66 -52.30 -7.70
C SER A 402 -1.81 -51.10 -8.14
N VAL A 403 -1.36 -50.29 -7.18
CA VAL A 403 -0.51 -49.11 -7.44
C VAL A 403 0.64 -49.02 -6.43
N GLU A 404 1.80 -48.62 -6.93
CA GLU A 404 2.94 -48.21 -6.09
C GLU A 404 2.85 -46.70 -5.79
N PRO A 405 3.51 -46.19 -4.73
CA PRO A 405 3.44 -44.78 -4.35
C PRO A 405 3.78 -43.82 -5.48
N ASP A 406 4.72 -44.14 -6.34
CA ASP A 406 5.18 -43.35 -7.47
C ASP A 406 4.30 -43.45 -8.72
N THR A 407 3.38 -44.40 -8.77
CA THR A 407 2.40 -44.61 -9.86
C THR A 407 0.98 -44.17 -9.49
N MET A 408 0.75 -43.74 -8.25
CA MET A 408 -0.52 -43.14 -7.82
C MET A 408 -0.83 -41.92 -8.67
N PHE A 409 -2.08 -41.74 -9.04
CA PHE A 409 -2.53 -40.58 -9.84
C PHE A 409 -1.85 -40.46 -11.22
N SER A 410 -1.26 -41.50 -11.75
CA SER A 410 -0.53 -41.47 -13.03
C SER A 410 -1.38 -41.00 -14.22
N ALA A 411 -2.72 -41.11 -14.13
CA ALA A 411 -3.65 -40.56 -15.11
C ALA A 411 -3.47 -39.06 -15.38
N TYR A 412 -2.94 -38.30 -14.41
CA TYR A 412 -2.71 -36.84 -14.47
C TYR A 412 -1.24 -36.49 -14.75
N GLN A 413 -0.37 -37.47 -14.90
CA GLN A 413 1.05 -37.26 -15.18
C GLN A 413 1.28 -36.81 -16.61
N ILE A 414 2.15 -35.84 -16.83
CA ILE A 414 2.72 -35.45 -18.12
C ILE A 414 4.14 -36.03 -18.21
N ASP A 415 4.48 -36.64 -19.37
CA ASP A 415 5.85 -37.06 -19.58
C ASP A 415 6.79 -35.87 -19.69
N LYS A 416 7.72 -35.79 -18.73
CA LYS A 416 8.73 -34.69 -18.68
C LYS A 416 9.64 -34.66 -19.94
N LYS A 417 9.66 -35.74 -20.74
CA LYS A 417 10.42 -35.75 -21.98
C LYS A 417 9.78 -34.86 -23.04
N ILE A 418 8.45 -34.73 -23.05
CA ILE A 418 7.72 -33.83 -23.95
C ILE A 418 8.12 -32.40 -23.69
N LEU A 419 8.25 -31.97 -22.40
CA LEU A 419 8.67 -30.62 -22.03
C LEU A 419 10.13 -30.28 -22.40
N LYS A 420 11.00 -31.29 -22.52
CA LYS A 420 12.42 -31.11 -22.90
C LYS A 420 12.67 -31.18 -24.40
N GLY A 421 11.71 -31.69 -25.16
CA GLY A 421 11.83 -31.93 -26.59
C GLY A 421 11.36 -30.78 -27.48
N VAL A 422 10.82 -29.73 -26.93
CA VAL A 422 10.20 -28.62 -27.68
C VAL A 422 11.25 -27.82 -28.46
N LYS A 423 11.11 -27.84 -29.79
CA LYS A 423 12.02 -27.19 -30.73
C LYS A 423 11.33 -26.11 -31.57
N ASP A 424 10.04 -26.24 -31.80
CA ASP A 424 9.26 -25.33 -32.64
C ASP A 424 7.87 -25.02 -32.05
N LYS A 425 7.05 -24.27 -32.80
CA LYS A 425 5.70 -23.88 -32.40
C LYS A 425 4.68 -25.03 -32.43
N ASP A 426 4.93 -26.04 -33.19
CA ASP A 426 4.04 -27.20 -33.27
C ASP A 426 4.25 -28.10 -32.06
N ASP A 427 5.50 -28.30 -31.64
CA ASP A 427 5.84 -28.96 -30.37
C ASP A 427 5.27 -28.17 -29.18
N GLU A 428 5.30 -26.82 -29.21
CA GLU A 428 4.69 -25.97 -28.19
C GLU A 428 3.19 -26.17 -28.11
N ALA A 429 2.49 -26.28 -29.25
CA ALA A 429 1.05 -26.51 -29.32
C ALA A 429 0.67 -27.89 -28.75
N GLU A 430 1.48 -28.91 -29.02
CA GLU A 430 1.27 -30.26 -28.48
C GLU A 430 1.42 -30.30 -26.95
N VAL A 431 2.48 -29.67 -26.42
CA VAL A 431 2.70 -29.53 -24.97
C VAL A 431 1.54 -28.80 -24.28
N ARG A 432 1.07 -27.70 -24.87
CA ARG A 432 -0.09 -26.97 -24.36
C ARG A 432 -1.36 -27.80 -24.36
N LYS A 433 -1.59 -28.55 -25.42
CA LYS A 433 -2.76 -29.40 -25.55
C LYS A 433 -2.74 -30.50 -24.47
N GLU A 434 -1.63 -31.23 -24.34
CA GLU A 434 -1.51 -32.27 -23.33
C GLU A 434 -1.63 -31.70 -21.90
N GLY A 435 -0.99 -30.57 -21.63
CA GLY A 435 -1.14 -29.86 -20.37
C GLY A 435 -2.59 -29.47 -20.05
N SER A 436 -3.30 -28.94 -21.04
CA SER A 436 -4.72 -28.60 -20.94
C SER A 436 -5.60 -29.80 -20.69
N ASP A 437 -5.38 -30.92 -21.43
CA ASP A 437 -6.17 -32.12 -21.33
C ASP A 437 -6.00 -32.79 -19.95
N LYS A 438 -4.77 -32.90 -19.44
CA LYS A 438 -4.50 -33.45 -18.11
C LYS A 438 -5.10 -32.60 -17.00
N ARG A 439 -4.96 -31.27 -17.11
CA ARG A 439 -5.55 -30.32 -16.16
C ARG A 439 -7.08 -30.40 -16.19
N TYR A 440 -7.67 -30.41 -17.36
CA TYR A 440 -9.13 -30.52 -17.53
C TYR A 440 -9.67 -31.79 -16.91
N ARG A 441 -9.03 -32.95 -17.21
CA ARG A 441 -9.39 -34.25 -16.63
C ARG A 441 -9.35 -34.18 -15.10
N PHE A 442 -8.27 -33.68 -14.51
CA PHE A 442 -8.12 -33.55 -13.06
C PHE A 442 -9.22 -32.68 -12.42
N ILE A 443 -9.50 -31.51 -12.99
CA ILE A 443 -10.56 -30.61 -12.50
C ILE A 443 -11.94 -31.29 -12.63
N LYS A 444 -12.19 -32.00 -13.74
CA LYS A 444 -13.44 -32.72 -13.95
C LYS A 444 -13.64 -33.81 -12.87
N ASP A 445 -12.60 -34.59 -12.60
CA ASP A 445 -12.66 -35.69 -11.65
C ASP A 445 -12.80 -35.16 -10.20
N LEU A 446 -12.12 -34.05 -9.85
CA LEU A 446 -12.34 -33.38 -8.56
C LEU A 446 -13.77 -32.85 -8.40
N ARG A 447 -14.38 -32.32 -9.47
CA ARG A 447 -15.78 -31.88 -9.42
C ARG A 447 -16.74 -33.07 -9.26
N LYS A 448 -16.47 -34.16 -9.95
CA LYS A 448 -17.23 -35.40 -9.75
C LYS A 448 -17.14 -35.83 -8.30
N LEU A 449 -15.93 -35.93 -7.76
CA LEU A 449 -15.68 -36.29 -6.36
C LEU A 449 -16.41 -35.34 -5.38
N SER A 450 -16.34 -34.03 -5.62
CA SER A 450 -17.03 -33.02 -4.80
C SER A 450 -18.55 -33.21 -4.83
N ASN A 451 -19.13 -33.53 -5.97
CA ASN A 451 -20.56 -33.79 -6.10
C ASN A 451 -20.98 -35.08 -5.43
N ASP A 452 -20.22 -36.17 -5.63
CA ASP A 452 -20.51 -37.47 -5.01
C ASP A 452 -20.45 -37.37 -3.47
N ILE A 453 -19.53 -36.54 -2.91
CA ILE A 453 -19.47 -36.26 -1.45
C ILE A 453 -20.74 -35.51 -1.01
N LYS A 454 -21.20 -34.51 -1.76
CA LYS A 454 -22.42 -33.76 -1.42
C LYS A 454 -23.68 -34.64 -1.50
N GLU A 455 -23.73 -35.55 -2.44
CA GLU A 455 -24.81 -36.54 -2.52
C GLU A 455 -24.80 -37.46 -1.29
N GLU A 456 -23.64 -37.89 -0.84
CA GLU A 456 -23.51 -38.69 0.38
C GLU A 456 -23.88 -37.91 1.65
N GLU A 457 -23.46 -36.63 1.75
CA GLU A 457 -23.90 -35.74 2.84
C GLU A 457 -25.42 -35.65 2.90
N GLN A 458 -26.09 -35.49 1.76
CA GLN A 458 -27.55 -35.46 1.69
C GLN A 458 -28.18 -36.78 2.10
N ARG A 459 -27.61 -37.91 1.65
CA ARG A 459 -28.07 -39.26 1.99
C ARG A 459 -28.00 -39.53 3.49
N LEU A 460 -26.94 -39.03 4.14
CA LEU A 460 -26.70 -39.14 5.60
C LEU A 460 -27.47 -38.09 6.41
N GLY A 461 -28.14 -37.15 5.76
CA GLY A 461 -28.83 -36.05 6.42
C GLY A 461 -27.90 -35.05 7.09
N LEU A 462 -26.67 -34.93 6.62
CA LEU A 462 -25.71 -33.95 7.13
C LEU A 462 -26.09 -32.55 6.67
N HIS A 463 -25.93 -31.57 7.54
CA HIS A 463 -26.26 -30.17 7.27
C HIS A 463 -25.03 -29.29 7.19
N PRO A 464 -25.05 -28.18 6.42
CA PRO A 464 -23.95 -27.24 6.35
C PRO A 464 -23.67 -26.60 7.70
N HIS A 465 -22.48 -26.76 8.23
CA HIS A 465 -22.06 -26.17 9.52
C HIS A 465 -21.71 -24.70 9.40
N PHE A 466 -21.40 -24.22 8.21
CA PHE A 466 -21.08 -22.82 7.96
C PHE A 466 -22.22 -22.12 7.24
N ARG A 467 -22.46 -20.88 7.61
CA ARG A 467 -23.46 -20.01 6.97
C ARG A 467 -22.83 -18.78 6.36
N SER A 468 -23.48 -18.24 5.36
CA SER A 468 -23.21 -16.91 4.85
C SER A 468 -23.79 -15.82 5.78
N LEU A 469 -23.36 -14.58 5.54
CA LEU A 469 -23.93 -13.42 6.22
C LEU A 469 -25.41 -13.26 5.86
N ASN A 470 -26.22 -12.93 6.84
CA ASN A 470 -27.60 -12.50 6.57
C ASN A 470 -27.61 -11.07 5.99
N LYS A 471 -28.76 -10.66 5.41
CA LYS A 471 -28.89 -9.36 4.73
C LYS A 471 -28.51 -8.15 5.60
N GLU A 472 -28.83 -8.17 6.89
CA GLU A 472 -28.49 -7.07 7.81
C GLU A 472 -27.00 -7.06 8.17
N GLU A 473 -26.40 -8.22 8.42
CA GLU A 473 -24.96 -8.36 8.68
C GLU A 473 -24.15 -7.92 7.47
N GLU A 474 -24.56 -8.34 6.27
CA GLU A 474 -23.94 -7.94 5.01
C GLU A 474 -24.04 -6.43 4.77
N LYS A 475 -25.20 -5.83 5.01
CA LYS A 475 -25.42 -4.39 4.90
C LYS A 475 -24.52 -3.60 5.86
N MET A 476 -24.38 -4.06 7.11
CA MET A 476 -23.49 -3.42 8.09
C MET A 476 -22.02 -3.50 7.65
N ARG A 477 -21.55 -4.70 7.24
CA ARG A 477 -20.20 -4.91 6.71
C ARG A 477 -19.94 -4.00 5.51
N ASN A 478 -20.82 -4.06 4.50
CA ASN A 478 -20.62 -3.34 3.25
C ASN A 478 -20.64 -1.83 3.46
N ARG A 479 -21.53 -1.29 4.29
CA ARG A 479 -21.54 0.14 4.64
C ARG A 479 -20.27 0.55 5.39
N GLY A 480 -19.85 -0.23 6.38
CA GLY A 480 -18.61 0.04 7.09
C GLY A 480 -17.39 0.04 6.18
N CYS A 481 -17.24 -1.00 5.36
CA CYS A 481 -16.12 -1.10 4.41
C CYS A 481 -16.15 -0.02 3.33
N LEU A 482 -17.35 0.34 2.80
CA LEU A 482 -17.49 1.38 1.79
C LEU A 482 -17.10 2.76 2.34
N LEU A 483 -17.59 3.12 3.53
CA LEU A 483 -17.23 4.38 4.17
C LEU A 483 -15.74 4.44 4.51
N TYR A 484 -15.17 3.31 4.93
CA TYR A 484 -13.72 3.20 5.16
C TYR A 484 -12.92 3.46 3.89
N LEU A 485 -13.31 2.80 2.79
CA LEU A 485 -12.69 3.02 1.48
C LEU A 485 -12.84 4.47 1.01
N LEU A 486 -14.00 5.08 1.25
CA LEU A 486 -14.24 6.48 0.91
C LEU A 486 -13.25 7.42 1.64
N VAL A 487 -13.08 7.24 2.96
CA VAL A 487 -12.09 8.04 3.74
C VAL A 487 -10.68 7.81 3.23
N PHE A 488 -10.31 6.57 2.95
CA PHE A 488 -9.00 6.22 2.39
C PHE A 488 -8.74 6.95 1.07
N LEU A 489 -9.70 6.90 0.15
CA LEU A 489 -9.58 7.57 -1.15
C LEU A 489 -9.53 9.09 -1.00
N LEU A 490 -10.38 9.67 -0.16
CA LEU A 490 -10.38 11.12 0.08
C LEU A 490 -9.05 11.59 0.67
N LEU A 491 -8.49 10.86 1.64
CA LEU A 491 -7.17 11.19 2.19
C LEU A 491 -6.06 11.00 1.17
N MET A 492 -6.11 9.96 0.36
CA MET A 492 -5.14 9.73 -0.72
C MET A 492 -5.17 10.86 -1.76
N PHE A 493 -6.36 11.24 -2.23
CA PHE A 493 -6.50 12.37 -3.17
C PHE A 493 -6.08 13.71 -2.54
N SER A 494 -6.41 13.92 -1.27
CA SER A 494 -5.96 15.12 -0.55
C SER A 494 -4.44 15.15 -0.41
N LEU A 495 -3.81 14.02 -0.11
CA LEU A 495 -2.36 13.90 0.00
C LEU A 495 -1.67 14.18 -1.34
N ILE A 496 -2.18 13.59 -2.44
CA ILE A 496 -1.66 13.84 -3.78
C ILE A 496 -1.89 15.29 -4.18
N GLY A 497 -3.12 15.80 -4.10
CA GLY A 497 -3.47 17.16 -4.54
C GLY A 497 -2.75 18.24 -3.73
N PHE A 498 -2.78 18.14 -2.41
CA PHE A 498 -2.15 19.15 -1.55
C PHE A 498 -0.63 18.95 -1.41
N GLY A 499 -0.14 17.70 -1.43
CA GLY A 499 1.29 17.42 -1.39
C GLY A 499 2.05 17.91 -2.61
N PHE A 500 1.40 17.88 -3.79
CA PHE A 500 1.98 18.43 -5.03
C PHE A 500 1.88 19.95 -5.12
N LEU A 501 0.73 20.51 -4.71
CA LEU A 501 0.44 21.94 -4.86
C LEU A 501 0.89 22.77 -3.65
N PHE A 502 0.83 22.18 -2.46
CA PHE A 502 1.03 22.90 -1.19
C PHE A 502 1.75 22.02 -0.18
N ARG A 503 3.08 22.13 -0.15
CA ARG A 503 3.97 21.33 0.72
C ARG A 503 3.63 21.48 2.23
N GLU A 504 3.02 22.58 2.61
CA GLU A 504 2.63 22.87 3.99
C GLU A 504 1.61 21.88 4.56
N PHE A 505 0.73 21.29 3.71
CA PHE A 505 -0.31 20.36 4.15
C PHE A 505 0.11 18.89 4.13
N PHE A 506 1.28 18.60 3.56
CA PHE A 506 1.74 17.21 3.36
C PHE A 506 1.75 16.42 4.67
N TRP A 507 2.28 16.98 5.75
CA TRP A 507 2.43 16.26 7.02
C TRP A 507 1.10 15.96 7.70
N GLN A 508 0.13 16.86 7.69
CA GLN A 508 -1.16 16.67 8.34
C GLN A 508 -1.96 15.55 7.67
N TYR A 509 -2.05 15.57 6.34
CA TYR A 509 -2.77 14.57 5.57
C TYR A 509 -2.01 13.24 5.51
N SER A 510 -0.68 13.25 5.53
CA SER A 510 0.15 12.04 5.62
C SER A 510 -0.06 11.30 6.93
N LEU A 511 -0.13 12.02 8.05
CA LEU A 511 -0.39 11.43 9.36
C LEU A 511 -1.77 10.79 9.41
N GLY A 512 -2.79 11.48 8.91
CA GLY A 512 -4.16 10.94 8.80
C GLY A 512 -4.24 9.70 7.91
N PHE A 513 -3.58 9.73 6.76
CA PHE A 513 -3.51 8.61 5.84
C PHE A 513 -2.81 7.39 6.45
N LEU A 514 -1.67 7.60 7.12
CA LEU A 514 -0.94 6.56 7.82
C LEU A 514 -1.78 5.91 8.93
N LEU A 515 -2.50 6.70 9.70
CA LEU A 515 -3.39 6.21 10.76
C LEU A 515 -4.51 5.33 10.18
N VAL A 516 -5.14 5.75 9.09
CA VAL A 516 -6.15 4.97 8.37
C VAL A 516 -5.55 3.67 7.85
N LEU A 517 -4.33 3.66 7.30
CA LEU A 517 -3.65 2.45 6.87
C LEU A 517 -3.39 1.47 8.02
N ILE A 518 -2.82 1.95 9.12
CA ILE A 518 -2.48 1.12 10.29
C ILE A 518 -3.73 0.44 10.87
N ILE A 519 -4.86 1.14 10.92
CA ILE A 519 -6.12 0.59 11.43
C ILE A 519 -6.79 -0.30 10.38
N GLY A 520 -6.79 0.09 9.12
CA GLY A 520 -7.57 -0.56 8.06
C GLY A 520 -7.10 -1.93 7.66
N ILE A 521 -5.80 -2.16 7.69
CA ILE A 521 -5.22 -3.43 7.27
C ILE A 521 -5.64 -4.57 8.19
N PRO A 522 -5.38 -4.48 9.52
CA PRO A 522 -5.82 -5.52 10.44
C PRO A 522 -7.35 -5.62 10.50
N LEU A 523 -8.04 -4.48 10.42
CA LEU A 523 -9.50 -4.44 10.43
C LEU A 523 -10.10 -5.18 9.22
N ASN A 524 -9.59 -4.95 8.01
CA ASN A 524 -10.03 -5.65 6.80
C ASN A 524 -9.75 -7.16 6.88
N ALA A 525 -8.55 -7.55 7.34
CA ALA A 525 -8.22 -8.95 7.55
C ALA A 525 -9.16 -9.62 8.58
N PHE A 526 -9.50 -8.90 9.65
CA PHE A 526 -10.38 -9.39 10.68
C PHE A 526 -11.84 -9.50 10.20
N VAL A 527 -12.33 -8.51 9.44
CA VAL A 527 -13.67 -8.54 8.81
C VAL A 527 -13.79 -9.73 7.87
N THR A 528 -12.81 -9.93 6.98
CA THR A 528 -12.80 -11.06 6.03
C THR A 528 -12.77 -12.39 6.76
N LYS A 529 -11.84 -12.58 7.70
CA LYS A 529 -11.75 -13.80 8.51
C LYS A 529 -13.06 -14.08 9.26
N ARG A 530 -13.74 -13.04 9.73
CA ARG A 530 -15.01 -13.19 10.45
C ARG A 530 -16.14 -13.62 9.52
N SER A 531 -16.27 -13.00 8.34
CA SER A 531 -17.33 -13.33 7.38
C SER A 531 -17.21 -14.75 6.83
N ASP A 532 -15.97 -15.24 6.65
CA ASP A 532 -15.70 -16.57 6.08
C ASP A 532 -15.86 -17.70 7.10
N ASN A 533 -15.91 -17.40 8.40
CA ASN A 533 -15.91 -18.39 9.47
C ASN A 533 -17.18 -18.34 10.35
N LEU A 534 -18.31 -17.96 9.80
CA LEU A 534 -19.57 -17.97 10.54
C LEU A 534 -20.15 -19.40 10.56
N LEU A 535 -20.39 -19.91 11.76
CA LEU A 535 -21.04 -21.18 11.96
C LEU A 535 -22.56 -20.98 12.02
N ASN A 536 -23.31 -21.99 11.60
CA ASN A 536 -24.71 -22.10 11.88
C ASN A 536 -24.90 -22.38 13.38
N GLU A 537 -25.76 -21.63 14.06
CA GLU A 537 -25.90 -21.69 15.52
C GLU A 537 -26.30 -23.09 16.01
N ASP A 538 -27.06 -23.83 15.24
CA ASP A 538 -27.54 -25.17 15.57
C ASP A 538 -26.42 -26.21 15.62
N TYR A 539 -25.34 -26.01 14.84
CA TYR A 539 -24.23 -26.97 14.69
C TYR A 539 -22.91 -26.51 15.29
N ILE A 540 -22.91 -25.42 16.05
CA ILE A 540 -21.68 -24.89 16.68
C ILE A 540 -21.00 -25.97 17.56
N ASN A 541 -21.81 -26.74 18.30
CA ASN A 541 -21.28 -27.73 19.25
C ASN A 541 -20.56 -28.86 18.53
N GLU A 542 -21.07 -29.36 17.39
CA GLU A 542 -20.43 -30.40 16.60
C GLU A 542 -19.03 -30.00 16.12
N VAL A 543 -18.91 -28.77 15.61
CA VAL A 543 -17.59 -28.23 15.21
C VAL A 543 -16.65 -28.09 16.40
N VAL A 544 -17.18 -27.72 17.57
CA VAL A 544 -16.40 -27.60 18.80
C VAL A 544 -15.94 -28.97 19.32
N GLU A 545 -16.78 -30.01 19.22
CA GLU A 545 -16.45 -31.39 19.59
C GLU A 545 -15.32 -31.92 18.70
N TRP A 546 -15.43 -31.80 17.39
CA TRP A 546 -14.36 -32.18 16.45
C TRP A 546 -13.06 -31.42 16.73
N ARG A 547 -13.14 -30.13 17.06
CA ARG A 547 -11.98 -29.35 17.44
C ARG A 547 -11.37 -29.82 18.76
N SER A 548 -12.21 -30.14 19.75
CA SER A 548 -11.77 -30.69 21.04
C SER A 548 -11.10 -32.04 20.87
N PHE A 549 -11.62 -32.88 19.97
CA PHE A 549 -10.99 -34.14 19.58
C PHE A 549 -9.63 -33.91 18.87
N ALA A 550 -9.54 -32.98 17.94
CA ALA A 550 -8.27 -32.62 17.33
C ALA A 550 -7.25 -32.05 18.33
N ASN A 551 -7.71 -31.30 19.36
CA ASN A 551 -6.87 -30.84 20.45
C ASN A 551 -6.33 -32.01 21.30
N MET A 552 -7.14 -33.03 21.55
CA MET A 552 -6.72 -34.23 22.22
C MET A 552 -5.61 -34.94 21.44
N LEU A 553 -5.80 -35.16 20.14
CA LEU A 553 -4.80 -35.76 19.24
C LEU A 553 -3.49 -34.96 19.19
N ARG A 554 -3.60 -33.63 19.18
CA ARG A 554 -2.43 -32.75 19.24
C ARG A 554 -1.62 -32.93 20.54
N ASP A 555 -2.34 -33.05 21.66
CA ASP A 555 -1.75 -33.10 22.99
C ASP A 555 -1.45 -34.50 23.50
N ILE A 556 -1.75 -35.54 22.72
CA ILE A 556 -1.65 -36.97 23.13
C ILE A 556 -0.28 -37.36 23.67
N ALA A 557 0.79 -36.73 23.20
CA ALA A 557 2.14 -36.99 23.69
C ALA A 557 2.41 -36.49 25.13
N LYS A 558 1.45 -35.74 25.71
CA LYS A 558 1.52 -35.23 27.09
C LYS A 558 0.70 -36.06 28.06
N PHE A 559 0.02 -37.10 27.60
CA PHE A 559 -0.87 -37.94 28.41
C PHE A 559 -0.08 -38.88 29.24
N ASP A 560 -0.57 -39.15 30.44
CA ASP A 560 -0.04 -40.23 31.30
C ASP A 560 -0.51 -41.61 30.81
N LYS A 561 0.03 -42.65 31.42
CA LYS A 561 -0.28 -44.04 31.03
C LYS A 561 -1.78 -44.36 31.18
N THR A 562 -2.43 -43.84 32.22
CA THR A 562 -3.85 -44.08 32.50
C THR A 562 -4.75 -43.41 31.46
N GLU A 563 -4.43 -42.18 31.04
CA GLU A 563 -5.15 -41.48 29.99
C GLU A 563 -5.01 -42.23 28.64
N VAL A 564 -3.84 -42.78 28.35
CA VAL A 564 -3.57 -43.53 27.11
C VAL A 564 -4.29 -44.89 27.12
N GLU A 565 -4.29 -45.62 28.24
CA GLU A 565 -4.99 -46.89 28.39
C GLU A 565 -6.53 -46.74 28.27
N GLY A 566 -7.08 -45.58 28.56
CA GLY A 566 -8.50 -45.29 28.43
C GLY A 566 -8.99 -45.10 26.98
N VAL A 567 -8.07 -45.06 26.01
CA VAL A 567 -8.43 -44.86 24.59
C VAL A 567 -8.71 -46.23 23.95
N ILE A 568 -9.95 -46.45 23.51
CA ILE A 568 -10.42 -47.77 23.07
C ILE A 568 -10.26 -47.96 21.55
N LEU A 569 -10.42 -46.90 20.74
CA LEU A 569 -10.51 -47.00 19.27
C LEU A 569 -9.25 -46.47 18.55
N TRP A 570 -8.11 -47.08 18.78
CA TRP A 570 -6.83 -46.63 18.21
C TRP A 570 -6.79 -46.64 16.70
N ASN A 571 -7.45 -47.57 16.02
CA ASN A 571 -7.52 -47.59 14.54
C ASN A 571 -8.14 -46.28 13.99
N ARG A 572 -9.32 -45.94 14.51
CA ARG A 572 -10.02 -44.69 14.09
C ARG A 572 -9.24 -43.44 14.51
N LEU A 573 -8.62 -43.45 15.68
CA LEU A 573 -7.77 -42.34 16.12
C LEU A 573 -6.64 -42.05 15.13
N LEU A 574 -6.02 -43.09 14.59
CA LEU A 574 -4.93 -42.95 13.65
C LEU A 574 -5.35 -42.36 12.32
N VAL A 575 -6.51 -42.78 11.81
CA VAL A 575 -7.12 -42.23 10.61
C VAL A 575 -7.33 -40.71 10.76
N TYR A 576 -7.97 -40.29 11.86
CA TYR A 576 -8.20 -38.87 12.11
C TYR A 576 -6.92 -38.10 12.51
N ALA A 577 -5.99 -38.76 13.22
CA ALA A 577 -4.68 -38.15 13.50
C ALA A 577 -3.93 -37.84 12.18
N THR A 578 -4.10 -38.67 11.16
CA THR A 578 -3.55 -38.40 9.83
C THR A 578 -4.26 -37.23 9.18
N LEU A 579 -5.59 -37.16 9.21
CA LEU A 579 -6.37 -36.05 8.70
C LEU A 579 -5.92 -34.70 9.32
N PHE A 580 -5.74 -34.67 10.64
CA PHE A 580 -5.33 -33.46 11.36
C PHE A 580 -3.82 -33.20 11.39
N GLY A 581 -3.00 -34.09 10.79
CA GLY A 581 -1.55 -33.95 10.73
C GLY A 581 -0.80 -34.34 12.01
N TYR A 582 -1.43 -35.13 12.89
CA TYR A 582 -0.85 -35.59 14.15
C TYR A 582 -0.42 -37.05 14.14
N ALA A 583 -0.48 -37.75 12.99
CA ALA A 583 -0.15 -39.16 12.86
C ALA A 583 1.19 -39.57 13.50
N LYS A 584 2.26 -38.81 13.26
CA LYS A 584 3.59 -39.05 13.82
C LYS A 584 3.61 -39.01 15.37
N ARG A 585 2.80 -38.13 15.96
CA ARG A 585 2.70 -38.01 17.41
C ARG A 585 1.97 -39.20 18.00
N VAL A 586 0.87 -39.60 17.40
CA VAL A 586 0.08 -40.77 17.81
C VAL A 586 0.89 -42.05 17.67
N SER A 587 1.53 -42.28 16.49
CA SER A 587 2.42 -43.44 16.30
C SER A 587 3.55 -43.52 17.31
N LYS A 588 4.15 -42.38 17.67
CA LYS A 588 5.22 -42.35 18.70
C LYS A 588 4.68 -42.79 20.06
N VAL A 589 3.51 -42.33 20.45
CA VAL A 589 2.86 -42.74 21.71
C VAL A 589 2.54 -44.23 21.70
N MET A 590 1.96 -44.71 20.59
CA MET A 590 1.69 -46.16 20.43
C MET A 590 2.95 -47.02 20.59
N LYS A 591 4.06 -46.63 19.93
CA LYS A 591 5.36 -47.34 20.06
C LYS A 591 5.89 -47.35 21.48
N VAL A 592 5.81 -46.18 22.17
CA VAL A 592 6.34 -46.03 23.54
C VAL A 592 5.51 -46.80 24.57
N GLN A 593 4.20 -46.88 24.38
CA GLN A 593 3.25 -47.52 25.29
C GLN A 593 2.92 -48.96 24.89
N ASP A 594 3.59 -49.51 23.86
CA ASP A 594 3.39 -50.87 23.33
C ASP A 594 1.93 -51.20 22.96
N ILE A 595 1.29 -50.23 22.28
CA ILE A 595 -0.11 -50.37 21.86
C ILE A 595 -0.14 -51.05 20.50
N HIS A 596 -0.90 -52.12 20.41
CA HIS A 596 -1.14 -52.89 19.22
C HIS A 596 -2.54 -52.59 18.65
N LEU A 597 -2.63 -52.47 17.33
CA LEU A 597 -3.91 -52.29 16.64
C LEU A 597 -4.56 -53.66 16.40
N GLU A 598 -5.89 -53.67 16.39
CA GLU A 598 -6.65 -54.85 15.98
C GLU A 598 -6.38 -55.14 14.48
N ASN A 599 -6.35 -54.12 13.63
CA ASN A 599 -6.00 -54.22 12.22
C ASN A 599 -4.47 -54.27 12.07
N LYS A 600 -3.92 -55.47 11.84
CA LYS A 600 -2.49 -55.70 11.65
C LYS A 600 -1.89 -55.07 10.40
N GLU A 601 -2.69 -54.79 9.39
CA GLU A 601 -2.26 -54.13 8.15
C GLU A 601 -2.07 -52.60 8.42
N LEU A 602 -3.02 -52.01 9.13
CA LEU A 602 -2.93 -50.62 9.57
C LEU A 602 -1.74 -50.43 10.52
N GLU A 603 -1.53 -51.38 11.45
CA GLU A 603 -0.40 -51.37 12.36
C GLU A 603 0.93 -51.39 11.61
N ARG A 604 1.12 -52.29 10.65
CA ARG A 604 2.30 -52.35 9.81
C ARG A 604 2.53 -51.05 9.05
N PHE A 605 1.46 -50.50 8.40
CA PHE A 605 1.54 -49.30 7.64
C PHE A 605 2.06 -48.11 8.43
N VAL A 606 1.66 -47.99 9.70
CA VAL A 606 1.98 -46.82 10.52
C VAL A 606 3.28 -47.02 11.33
N LEU A 607 3.53 -48.22 11.87
CA LEU A 607 4.68 -48.44 12.73
C LEU A 607 6.00 -48.58 11.97
N THR A 608 5.97 -48.88 10.68
CA THR A 608 7.19 -49.12 9.87
C THR A 608 7.69 -47.90 9.13
N ASP A 609 7.21 -46.69 9.42
CA ASP A 609 7.49 -45.45 8.68
C ASP A 609 7.06 -45.46 7.18
N GLN A 610 6.32 -46.49 6.77
CA GLN A 610 5.90 -46.68 5.38
C GLN A 610 4.83 -45.68 4.94
N SER A 611 4.11 -45.08 5.90
CA SER A 611 3.23 -43.94 5.66
C SER A 611 3.95 -42.77 4.93
N LEU A 612 5.28 -42.67 5.11
CA LEU A 612 6.09 -41.66 4.43
C LEU A 612 6.24 -41.93 2.93
N HIS A 613 6.24 -43.21 2.50
CA HIS A 613 6.31 -43.55 1.08
C HIS A 613 5.02 -43.13 0.34
N PHE A 614 3.85 -43.33 0.97
CA PHE A 614 2.57 -42.87 0.41
C PHE A 614 2.38 -41.36 0.50
N ALA A 615 2.97 -40.70 1.49
CA ALA A 615 3.07 -39.24 1.49
C ALA A 615 3.83 -38.72 0.26
N GLY A 616 4.83 -39.47 -0.22
CA GLY A 616 5.53 -39.20 -1.48
C GLY A 616 4.58 -39.22 -2.69
N GLY A 617 3.75 -40.27 -2.81
CA GLY A 617 2.76 -40.41 -3.89
C GLY A 617 1.73 -39.25 -3.92
N VAL A 618 1.25 -38.81 -2.75
CA VAL A 618 0.34 -37.66 -2.65
C VAL A 618 1.03 -36.35 -3.04
N ASN A 619 2.31 -36.19 -2.69
CA ASN A 619 3.10 -35.02 -3.11
C ASN A 619 3.33 -35.00 -4.64
N LEU A 620 3.39 -36.17 -5.29
CA LEU A 620 3.45 -36.28 -6.74
C LEU A 620 2.20 -35.72 -7.40
N LEU A 621 1.00 -35.91 -6.85
CA LEU A 621 -0.22 -35.30 -7.36
C LEU A 621 -0.10 -33.80 -7.49
N ASN A 622 0.38 -33.11 -6.46
CA ASN A 622 0.62 -31.66 -6.51
C ASN A 622 1.63 -31.31 -7.63
N SER A 623 2.68 -32.11 -7.77
CA SER A 623 3.69 -31.93 -8.84
C SER A 623 3.06 -32.13 -10.24
N TYR A 624 2.21 -33.15 -10.41
CA TYR A 624 1.53 -33.40 -11.68
C TYR A 624 0.60 -32.24 -12.07
N VAL A 625 -0.21 -31.76 -11.12
CA VAL A 625 -1.12 -30.63 -11.33
C VAL A 625 -0.37 -29.35 -11.67
N GLN A 626 0.73 -29.08 -10.97
CA GLN A 626 1.58 -27.91 -11.26
C GLN A 626 2.25 -28.04 -12.63
N THR A 627 2.76 -29.24 -12.98
CA THR A 627 3.38 -29.49 -14.28
C THR A 627 2.34 -29.34 -15.41
N ALA A 628 1.13 -29.86 -15.24
CA ALA A 628 0.05 -29.71 -16.21
C ALA A 628 -0.38 -28.23 -16.37
N SER A 629 -0.44 -27.48 -15.28
CA SER A 629 -0.73 -26.05 -15.32
C SER A 629 0.36 -25.26 -16.04
N SER A 630 1.64 -25.54 -15.77
CA SER A 630 2.77 -24.90 -16.43
C SER A 630 2.84 -25.26 -17.92
N ALA A 631 2.56 -26.53 -18.26
CA ALA A 631 2.52 -26.99 -19.65
C ALA A 631 1.37 -26.33 -20.44
N SER A 632 0.19 -26.15 -19.82
CA SER A 632 -0.96 -25.50 -20.48
C SER A 632 -0.72 -24.02 -20.84
N THR A 633 0.27 -23.38 -20.24
CA THR A 633 0.66 -21.96 -20.47
C THR A 633 2.08 -21.84 -21.03
N PHE A 634 2.69 -22.93 -21.43
CA PHE A 634 4.06 -22.95 -21.94
C PHE A 634 4.20 -22.12 -23.21
N SER A 635 5.23 -21.27 -23.31
CA SER A 635 5.58 -20.54 -24.54
C SER A 635 7.09 -20.43 -24.69
N ILE A 636 7.57 -20.60 -25.92
CA ILE A 636 8.94 -20.29 -26.30
C ILE A 636 9.01 -18.78 -26.46
N SER A 637 9.73 -18.07 -25.60
CA SER A 637 9.89 -16.62 -25.72
C SER A 637 10.77 -16.30 -26.94
N SER A 638 10.15 -15.80 -28.01
CA SER A 638 10.87 -15.02 -29.01
C SER A 638 11.07 -13.62 -28.43
N GLY A 639 12.33 -13.23 -28.25
CA GLY A 639 12.66 -11.91 -27.73
C GLY A 639 12.03 -10.80 -28.58
N SER A 640 11.26 -9.93 -27.98
CA SER A 640 10.81 -8.68 -28.57
C SER A 640 11.32 -7.52 -27.70
N ASP A 641 12.14 -6.68 -28.33
CA ASP A 641 12.62 -5.41 -27.80
C ASP A 641 11.45 -4.52 -27.37
N SER A 642 11.49 -4.03 -26.14
CA SER A 642 10.56 -2.99 -25.66
C SER A 642 11.17 -1.63 -25.93
N GLY A 643 10.56 -0.88 -26.87
CA GLY A 643 10.87 0.51 -27.15
C GLY A 643 10.49 1.43 -25.99
N GLY A 644 11.42 2.33 -25.62
CA GLY A 644 11.24 3.33 -24.60
C GLY A 644 10.31 4.45 -25.06
N PHE A 645 9.47 4.93 -24.15
CA PHE A 645 8.68 6.16 -24.31
C PHE A 645 9.48 7.35 -23.78
N ASP A 646 9.78 8.26 -24.70
CA ASP A 646 10.39 9.55 -24.43
C ASP A 646 9.31 10.54 -24.00
N GLY A 647 9.37 11.06 -22.75
CA GLY A 647 8.42 11.98 -22.17
C GLY A 647 8.89 13.42 -22.28
N GLY A 648 8.25 14.20 -23.16
CA GLY A 648 8.50 15.62 -23.35
C GLY A 648 8.13 16.47 -22.14
N GLY A 649 9.08 17.32 -21.69
CA GLY A 649 8.89 18.28 -20.63
C GLY A 649 8.19 19.53 -21.13
N PHE A 650 7.21 20.01 -20.34
CA PHE A 650 6.60 21.34 -20.49
C PHE A 650 7.32 22.34 -19.60
N SER A 651 8.02 23.30 -20.20
CA SER A 651 8.55 24.47 -19.51
C SER A 651 7.53 25.62 -19.58
N GLY A 652 6.88 25.94 -18.45
CA GLY A 652 6.08 27.15 -18.28
C GLY A 652 6.96 28.28 -17.80
N GLY A 653 7.21 29.29 -18.62
CA GLY A 653 7.96 30.48 -18.25
C GLY A 653 7.09 31.43 -17.44
N GLY A 654 7.38 31.62 -16.15
CA GLY A 654 6.86 32.68 -15.32
C GLY A 654 7.80 33.89 -15.35
N GLY A 655 7.33 35.06 -15.81
CA GLY A 655 8.12 36.29 -15.87
C GLY A 655 8.02 37.09 -14.59
N GLY A 656 8.79 36.79 -13.57
CA GLY A 656 8.88 37.52 -12.31
C GLY A 656 10.31 37.73 -11.84
N GLY A 657 10.50 38.36 -10.68
CA GLY A 657 11.80 38.44 -10.02
C GLY A 657 12.22 37.06 -9.53
N GLY A 658 13.40 36.62 -9.87
CA GLY A 658 13.93 35.30 -9.51
C GLY A 658 15.44 35.28 -9.42
N GLY A 659 16.00 34.22 -8.85
CA GLY A 659 17.44 34.07 -8.75
C GLY A 659 17.84 32.65 -8.32
N GLY A 660 19.09 32.36 -8.52
CA GLY A 660 19.72 31.11 -8.15
C GLY A 660 21.22 31.15 -8.36
N SER A 661 21.87 30.02 -8.19
CA SER A 661 23.33 29.85 -8.30
C SER A 661 23.67 28.84 -9.38
N PHE A 662 24.89 28.92 -9.95
CA PHE A 662 25.39 28.01 -10.95
C PHE A 662 26.84 27.66 -10.73
#